data_3c5c032b26f06ddfd57c147dcabfcf01
#
_entry.id   3c5c032b26f06ddfd57c147dcabfcf01
#
_cell.length_a   1.000
_cell.length_b   1.000
_cell.length_c   1.000
_cell.angle_alpha   90.00
_cell.angle_beta   90.00
_cell.angle_gamma   90.00
#
_symmetry.space_group_name_H-M   'P 1'
#
loop_
_entity.id
_entity.type
_entity.pdbx_description
1 polymer ?
#
loop_
_entity_poly.entity_id
_entity_poly.type
_entity_poly.pdbx_seq_one_letter_code
_entity_poly.pdbx_strand_id
1 'polypeptide(L)'
;MIRKFIPILPLIAALFVTFSCDPTKNNPEVKDTLTVSPASLEFEAEDASAKFLNVTTNGDWSASPSADWIVMERTSGTGKASLPVKVKPNAGEDRTATISFSGADKVTVSVSQKGRNIVTVVANPDSFDGTKRSSTTYQLLIYSFADSDGDGVGDFKGIQSKLDYLDGLGATALWLSPAHPTPSYHAYDVNDYSTVNPKYGTEQDFKDLIDAAHAKGIKIYMDYVLNHSGTGTTWFKDALANPDSPYRNYYVFSDDPSADVAAGKVDNYGGGKNPGMGDWHSVSTGNKGYKGRLHYKLDWNAKTVTVTESTERAQSSNSDAKIWLFIGNDGCVGLYQTSTNVYEITYDTDTTWGFLVRTSTTTWDGGTKWGGDGKPISFGQPYALNNSTAADIIFGGATSYYFASFAQSMPDLNYGKYTECENSPAFQEIAATADKWINLGVDGFRLDAVLWIYQAQIKANQRFLDQWYQRLNATYKAAGHTDNIFMVGEAWEGHNTEKQYYKGLTSCFEFDYFDALTRALNGNASGYVSAVNGFISDHTAQRADAVTSIFMSNHDQHRAAESLGRKLEKEKQAAAMMLTTPGKPFIYQGEELGYYGKKDGGDEYVRTPILWDKAGMDCAKKGVNNKVDNTMLTSSISVEAQDADANSLLNVYKTWSRLRNIYPALAEGTMSVAPGNGNSIAAWYMTAGSQKLLVIHNTATTAKTVTVQDNTSRAVGLLGTATLDHDALTLGPNSSVVFKL
;
A
#
# COMPACT_ATOMS: atom_id res chain seq x y z
N MET A 1 22.28 -34.99 -34.39
CA MET A 1 21.85 -36.07 -35.31
C MET A 1 21.13 -35.39 -36.48
N ILE A 2 21.79 -35.40 -37.59
CA ILE A 2 21.33 -34.78 -38.85
C ILE A 2 20.50 -35.80 -39.58
N ARG A 3 19.27 -35.53 -39.92
CA ARG A 3 18.50 -36.34 -40.90
C ARG A 3 18.26 -35.48 -42.14
N LYS A 4 18.89 -35.95 -43.24
CA LYS A 4 18.72 -35.43 -44.61
C LYS A 4 17.36 -35.86 -45.16
N PHE A 5 16.62 -34.95 -45.73
CA PHE A 5 15.50 -35.23 -46.64
C PHE A 5 16.00 -35.27 -48.07
N ILE A 6 15.70 -36.35 -48.79
CA ILE A 6 15.93 -36.58 -50.19
C ILE A 6 14.63 -36.29 -50.94
N PRO A 7 14.62 -35.46 -51.99
CA PRO A 7 13.42 -35.29 -52.82
C PRO A 7 13.31 -36.42 -53.85
N ILE A 8 12.15 -37.00 -53.91
CA ILE A 8 11.78 -38.00 -54.96
C ILE A 8 11.27 -37.24 -56.16
N LEU A 9 11.92 -37.40 -57.28
CA LEU A 9 11.51 -36.94 -58.62
C LEU A 9 10.67 -38.05 -59.29
N PRO A 10 9.48 -37.79 -59.86
CA PRO A 10 8.82 -38.80 -60.68
C PRO A 10 9.32 -38.75 -62.11
N LEU A 11 9.75 -39.89 -62.59
CA LEU A 11 10.16 -40.21 -63.97
C LEU A 11 8.94 -40.18 -64.86
N ILE A 12 8.88 -39.28 -65.87
CA ILE A 12 7.87 -39.31 -66.90
C ILE A 12 8.44 -40.11 -68.10
N ALA A 13 7.84 -41.29 -68.28
CA ALA A 13 8.13 -42.09 -69.50
C ALA A 13 7.42 -41.48 -70.76
N ALA A 14 8.22 -41.06 -71.67
CA ALA A 14 7.70 -40.60 -72.97
C ALA A 14 7.39 -41.80 -73.87
N LEU A 15 6.12 -41.93 -74.20
CA LEU A 15 5.66 -42.90 -75.21
C LEU A 15 5.63 -42.23 -76.56
N PHE A 16 6.55 -42.55 -77.47
CA PHE A 16 6.50 -42.13 -78.83
C PHE A 16 5.45 -42.98 -79.61
N VAL A 17 4.36 -42.35 -80.05
CA VAL A 17 3.44 -42.91 -81.02
C VAL A 17 3.61 -42.18 -82.34
N THR A 18 4.10 -42.85 -83.33
CA THR A 18 4.15 -42.32 -84.76
C THR A 18 2.78 -42.40 -85.39
N PHE A 19 2.20 -41.25 -85.74
CA PHE A 19 1.02 -41.17 -86.58
C PHE A 19 1.39 -40.71 -87.94
N SER A 20 0.93 -41.47 -88.93
CA SER A 20 0.96 -41.19 -90.37
C SER A 20 0.07 -39.98 -90.67
N CYS A 21 0.58 -38.99 -91.44
CA CYS A 21 -0.19 -37.89 -91.96
C CYS A 21 -1.17 -38.35 -93.05
N ASP A 22 -2.47 -38.14 -92.79
CA ASP A 22 -3.53 -38.10 -93.83
C ASP A 22 -3.98 -36.63 -94.00
N PRO A 23 -3.86 -35.99 -95.17
CA PRO A 23 -4.01 -34.55 -95.32
C PRO A 23 -5.46 -34.08 -95.58
N THR A 24 -6.48 -34.82 -95.17
CA THR A 24 -7.88 -34.39 -95.38
C THR A 24 -8.76 -34.59 -94.12
N LYS A 25 -8.43 -33.97 -93.00
CA LYS A 25 -9.41 -33.77 -91.96
C LYS A 25 -9.37 -32.33 -91.37
N ASN A 26 -10.53 -31.73 -91.48
CA ASN A 26 -10.86 -30.41 -90.92
C ASN A 26 -10.26 -30.21 -89.53
N ASN A 27 -9.45 -29.17 -89.40
CA ASN A 27 -9.03 -28.64 -88.10
C ASN A 27 -10.27 -28.26 -87.26
N PRO A 28 -10.57 -28.82 -86.11
CA PRO A 28 -11.67 -28.29 -85.29
C PRO A 28 -11.36 -26.84 -84.99
N GLU A 29 -12.26 -25.93 -85.31
CA GLU A 29 -12.20 -24.53 -84.86
C GLU A 29 -11.96 -24.54 -83.38
N VAL A 30 -10.76 -24.14 -82.89
CA VAL A 30 -10.49 -23.90 -81.53
C VAL A 30 -11.36 -22.71 -81.14
N LYS A 31 -12.49 -23.01 -80.48
CA LYS A 31 -13.40 -21.97 -80.04
C LYS A 31 -12.62 -21.08 -79.08
N ASP A 32 -12.45 -19.84 -79.48
CA ASP A 32 -11.84 -18.87 -78.56
C ASP A 32 -12.60 -18.83 -77.24
N THR A 33 -11.90 -18.90 -76.15
CA THR A 33 -12.45 -18.81 -74.73
C THR A 33 -11.79 -17.65 -74.07
N LEU A 34 -12.53 -16.92 -73.22
CA LEU A 34 -12.00 -15.89 -72.35
C LEU A 34 -12.19 -16.30 -70.95
N THR A 35 -11.09 -16.39 -70.17
CA THR A 35 -11.11 -16.62 -68.72
C THR A 35 -10.29 -15.55 -68.03
N VAL A 36 -10.74 -15.16 -66.79
CA VAL A 36 -10.05 -14.18 -65.95
C VAL A 36 -9.97 -14.73 -64.54
N SER A 37 -8.80 -14.66 -63.95
CA SER A 37 -8.58 -15.11 -62.55
C SER A 37 -7.67 -14.18 -61.77
N PRO A 38 -7.93 -13.98 -60.49
CA PRO A 38 -9.03 -14.52 -59.69
C PRO A 38 -10.39 -13.93 -60.06
N ALA A 39 -11.49 -14.56 -59.62
CA ALA A 39 -12.86 -14.10 -59.87
C ALA A 39 -13.29 -12.93 -58.98
N SER A 40 -12.52 -12.63 -57.94
CA SER A 40 -12.72 -11.50 -57.04
C SER A 40 -11.40 -10.88 -56.60
N LEU A 41 -11.43 -9.57 -56.32
CA LEU A 41 -10.37 -8.81 -55.70
C LEU A 41 -10.93 -8.10 -54.48
N GLU A 42 -10.20 -8.19 -53.35
CA GLU A 42 -10.55 -7.52 -52.13
C GLU A 42 -9.45 -6.51 -51.75
N PHE A 43 -9.79 -5.27 -51.40
CA PHE A 43 -8.87 -4.21 -51.06
C PHE A 43 -9.21 -3.64 -49.68
N GLU A 44 -8.18 -3.24 -48.92
CA GLU A 44 -8.35 -2.42 -47.74
C GLU A 44 -8.63 -0.95 -48.08
N ALA A 45 -9.09 -0.15 -47.12
CA ALA A 45 -9.51 1.24 -47.35
C ALA A 45 -8.43 2.12 -48.03
N GLU A 46 -7.19 1.94 -47.64
CA GLU A 46 -6.02 2.71 -48.15
C GLU A 46 -5.00 1.82 -48.89
N ASP A 47 -5.43 0.69 -49.46
CA ASP A 47 -4.51 -0.22 -50.15
C ASP A 47 -3.97 0.45 -51.46
N ALA A 48 -2.71 0.81 -51.40
CA ALA A 48 -1.99 1.40 -52.52
C ALA A 48 -1.37 0.35 -53.46
N SER A 49 -1.42 -0.92 -53.09
CA SER A 49 -0.79 -2.02 -53.81
C SER A 49 -1.67 -2.51 -54.95
N ALA A 50 -1.08 -2.76 -56.12
CA ALA A 50 -1.81 -3.37 -57.23
C ALA A 50 -2.05 -4.86 -56.97
N LYS A 51 -3.30 -5.33 -57.19
CA LYS A 51 -3.64 -6.75 -57.29
C LYS A 51 -3.80 -7.12 -58.77
N PHE A 52 -3.48 -8.35 -59.15
CA PHE A 52 -3.36 -8.73 -60.55
C PHE A 52 -4.50 -9.63 -60.98
N LEU A 53 -5.07 -9.34 -62.17
CA LEU A 53 -5.96 -10.21 -62.89
C LEU A 53 -5.22 -10.83 -64.04
N ASN A 54 -5.26 -12.12 -64.18
CA ASN A 54 -4.68 -12.85 -65.32
C ASN A 54 -5.75 -13.20 -66.33
N VAL A 55 -5.67 -12.58 -67.50
CA VAL A 55 -6.53 -12.83 -68.65
C VAL A 55 -5.91 -13.98 -69.51
N THR A 56 -6.71 -14.96 -69.84
CA THR A 56 -6.30 -16.05 -70.72
C THR A 56 -7.32 -16.14 -71.90
N THR A 57 -6.87 -15.84 -73.09
CA THR A 57 -7.61 -15.95 -74.32
C THR A 57 -6.62 -15.99 -75.48
N ASN A 58 -7.07 -16.38 -76.70
CA ASN A 58 -6.30 -16.27 -77.94
C ASN A 58 -6.77 -15.09 -78.81
N GLY A 59 -7.95 -14.52 -78.55
CA GLY A 59 -8.55 -13.39 -79.28
C GLY A 59 -8.36 -12.07 -78.53
N ASP A 60 -9.11 -11.08 -79.06
CA ASP A 60 -9.17 -9.74 -78.47
C ASP A 60 -10.04 -9.73 -77.20
N TRP A 61 -9.68 -8.87 -76.25
CA TRP A 61 -10.46 -8.64 -75.05
C TRP A 61 -10.50 -7.17 -74.64
N SER A 62 -11.58 -6.78 -74.01
CA SER A 62 -11.71 -5.46 -73.35
C SER A 62 -12.21 -5.64 -71.89
N ALA A 63 -11.82 -4.73 -71.01
CA ALA A 63 -12.23 -4.67 -69.62
C ALA A 63 -12.88 -3.30 -69.31
N SER A 64 -13.99 -3.32 -68.58
CA SER A 64 -14.72 -2.09 -68.21
C SER A 64 -15.01 -2.14 -66.71
N PRO A 65 -14.33 -1.34 -65.88
CA PRO A 65 -14.73 -1.15 -64.49
C PRO A 65 -16.08 -0.47 -64.37
N SER A 66 -16.96 -0.94 -63.51
CA SER A 66 -18.28 -0.35 -63.23
C SER A 66 -18.26 0.89 -62.40
N ALA A 67 -17.08 1.22 -61.79
CA ALA A 67 -16.90 2.35 -60.86
C ALA A 67 -15.55 3.05 -61.14
N ASP A 68 -15.54 4.37 -60.93
CA ASP A 68 -14.38 5.26 -61.18
C ASP A 68 -13.26 5.14 -60.11
N TRP A 69 -13.55 4.46 -59.04
CA TRP A 69 -12.55 4.20 -57.96
C TRP A 69 -11.66 2.98 -58.26
N ILE A 70 -12.02 2.15 -59.27
CA ILE A 70 -11.18 1.07 -59.77
C ILE A 70 -10.29 1.66 -60.87
N VAL A 71 -8.99 1.54 -60.73
CA VAL A 71 -7.99 2.11 -61.63
C VAL A 71 -7.26 0.97 -62.34
N MET A 72 -7.39 0.94 -63.65
CA MET A 72 -6.70 0.02 -64.57
C MET A 72 -5.91 0.83 -65.58
N GLU A 73 -4.62 0.57 -65.72
CA GLU A 73 -3.76 1.24 -66.76
C GLU A 73 -3.97 0.69 -68.15
N ARG A 74 -4.47 -0.53 -68.21
CA ARG A 74 -4.77 -1.22 -69.48
C ARG A 74 -6.15 -1.85 -69.44
N THR A 75 -7.02 -1.46 -70.36
CA THR A 75 -8.41 -1.91 -70.44
C THR A 75 -8.75 -2.68 -71.70
N SER A 76 -7.79 -2.99 -72.62
CA SER A 76 -7.97 -3.83 -73.79
C SER A 76 -6.66 -4.47 -74.20
N GLY A 77 -6.74 -5.53 -75.02
CA GLY A 77 -5.58 -6.21 -75.61
C GLY A 77 -5.93 -7.46 -76.39
N THR A 78 -4.90 -8.15 -76.89
CA THR A 78 -5.01 -9.43 -77.59
C THR A 78 -4.20 -10.47 -76.82
N GLY A 79 -4.74 -11.67 -76.70
CA GLY A 79 -4.07 -12.80 -76.03
C GLY A 79 -3.96 -12.70 -74.52
N LYS A 80 -3.04 -13.46 -73.94
CA LYS A 80 -2.81 -13.52 -72.53
C LYS A 80 -2.26 -12.22 -71.96
N ALA A 81 -2.76 -11.81 -70.79
CA ALA A 81 -2.27 -10.61 -70.09
C ALA A 81 -2.37 -10.75 -68.56
N SER A 82 -1.45 -10.08 -67.83
CA SER A 82 -1.57 -9.86 -66.42
C SER A 82 -1.81 -8.37 -66.22
N LEU A 83 -2.93 -8.04 -65.60
CA LEU A 83 -3.43 -6.66 -65.45
C LEU A 83 -3.34 -6.21 -63.98
N PRO A 84 -2.55 -5.18 -63.71
CA PRO A 84 -2.58 -4.55 -62.37
C PRO A 84 -3.88 -3.76 -62.20
N VAL A 85 -4.59 -4.04 -61.13
CA VAL A 85 -5.77 -3.31 -60.70
C VAL A 85 -5.42 -2.60 -59.38
N LYS A 86 -5.64 -1.31 -59.33
CA LYS A 86 -5.50 -0.46 -58.15
C LYS A 86 -6.86 0.14 -57.80
N VAL A 87 -6.98 0.63 -56.58
CA VAL A 87 -8.17 1.34 -56.11
C VAL A 87 -7.80 2.71 -55.57
N LYS A 88 -8.71 3.68 -55.70
CA LYS A 88 -8.60 4.96 -55.01
C LYS A 88 -8.92 4.76 -53.52
N PRO A 89 -8.30 5.51 -52.58
CA PRO A 89 -8.64 5.44 -51.18
C PRO A 89 -10.14 5.57 -50.92
N ASN A 90 -10.66 4.79 -49.97
CA ASN A 90 -12.06 4.80 -49.58
C ASN A 90 -12.24 5.40 -48.19
N ALA A 91 -12.60 6.67 -48.09
CA ALA A 91 -12.86 7.37 -46.85
C ALA A 91 -14.29 7.17 -46.30
N GLY A 92 -15.14 6.43 -47.01
CA GLY A 92 -16.53 6.16 -46.64
C GLY A 92 -16.77 4.72 -46.19
N GLU A 93 -17.99 4.22 -46.38
CA GLU A 93 -18.39 2.85 -46.09
C GLU A 93 -17.80 1.83 -47.09
N ASP A 94 -17.92 0.53 -46.75
CA ASP A 94 -17.54 -0.56 -47.66
C ASP A 94 -18.22 -0.41 -49.00
N ARG A 95 -17.46 -0.62 -50.07
CA ARG A 95 -17.98 -0.48 -51.45
C ARG A 95 -17.62 -1.68 -52.30
N THR A 96 -18.52 -1.99 -53.20
CA THR A 96 -18.34 -3.07 -54.17
C THR A 96 -18.58 -2.56 -55.59
N ALA A 97 -17.88 -3.13 -56.56
CA ALA A 97 -18.07 -2.88 -57.96
C ALA A 97 -17.63 -4.11 -58.77
N THR A 98 -17.73 -4.05 -60.08
CA THR A 98 -17.31 -5.12 -60.93
C THR A 98 -16.39 -4.63 -62.05
N ILE A 99 -15.58 -5.54 -62.60
CA ILE A 99 -14.85 -5.36 -63.83
C ILE A 99 -15.43 -6.36 -64.82
N SER A 100 -16.09 -5.84 -65.90
CA SER A 100 -16.66 -6.67 -66.94
C SER A 100 -15.66 -6.83 -68.05
N PHE A 101 -15.31 -8.06 -68.36
CA PHE A 101 -14.47 -8.43 -69.52
C PHE A 101 -15.36 -8.90 -70.68
N SER A 102 -15.03 -8.47 -71.84
CA SER A 102 -15.73 -8.87 -73.15
C SER A 102 -14.68 -9.29 -74.16
N GLY A 103 -14.96 -10.38 -74.87
CA GLY A 103 -14.16 -10.99 -75.91
C GLY A 103 -14.91 -12.18 -76.44
N ALA A 104 -14.28 -13.32 -76.60
CA ALA A 104 -14.94 -14.56 -77.03
C ALA A 104 -16.07 -14.97 -76.07
N ASP A 105 -15.91 -14.64 -74.81
CA ASP A 105 -16.90 -14.81 -73.72
C ASP A 105 -17.05 -13.49 -72.92
N LYS A 106 -18.05 -13.45 -72.02
CA LYS A 106 -18.20 -12.37 -71.05
C LYS A 106 -17.83 -12.91 -69.68
N VAL A 107 -16.90 -12.25 -69.01
CA VAL A 107 -16.46 -12.61 -67.64
C VAL A 107 -16.59 -11.40 -66.73
N THR A 108 -17.10 -11.57 -65.52
CA THR A 108 -17.21 -10.50 -64.56
C THR A 108 -16.36 -10.86 -63.32
N VAL A 109 -15.53 -9.93 -62.88
CA VAL A 109 -14.73 -10.01 -61.66
C VAL A 109 -15.34 -9.06 -60.64
N SER A 110 -15.59 -9.56 -59.42
CA SER A 110 -16.06 -8.73 -58.32
C SER A 110 -14.88 -8.01 -57.69
N VAL A 111 -15.08 -6.73 -57.33
CA VAL A 111 -14.09 -5.94 -56.61
C VAL A 111 -14.77 -5.39 -55.36
N SER A 112 -14.25 -5.70 -54.20
CA SER A 112 -14.67 -5.12 -52.90
C SER A 112 -13.54 -4.30 -52.32
N GLN A 113 -13.89 -3.19 -51.69
CA GLN A 113 -12.97 -2.37 -50.93
C GLN A 113 -13.62 -1.97 -49.61
N LYS A 114 -12.91 -2.23 -48.52
CA LYS A 114 -13.36 -1.78 -47.19
C LYS A 114 -13.40 -0.26 -47.13
N GLY A 115 -14.35 0.27 -46.39
CA GLY A 115 -14.42 1.68 -46.07
C GLY A 115 -13.58 2.00 -44.82
N ARG A 116 -13.35 3.27 -44.61
CA ARG A 116 -12.75 3.79 -43.40
C ARG A 116 -13.87 4.36 -42.55
N ASN A 117 -14.37 3.58 -41.57
CA ASN A 117 -15.43 3.99 -40.66
C ASN A 117 -14.81 4.33 -39.28
N ILE A 118 -14.13 5.48 -39.21
CA ILE A 118 -13.52 5.93 -37.98
C ILE A 118 -14.59 6.53 -37.09
N VAL A 119 -14.87 5.84 -35.95
CA VAL A 119 -15.77 6.30 -34.91
C VAL A 119 -14.95 6.79 -33.70
N THR A 120 -15.24 8.00 -33.27
CA THR A 120 -14.70 8.46 -31.96
C THR A 120 -15.38 7.67 -30.83
N VAL A 121 -14.56 7.05 -29.98
CA VAL A 121 -15.05 6.31 -28.85
C VAL A 121 -15.49 7.30 -27.77
N VAL A 122 -16.70 7.12 -27.24
CA VAL A 122 -17.26 7.91 -26.13
C VAL A 122 -17.73 6.95 -25.05
N ALA A 123 -17.38 7.24 -23.80
CA ALA A 123 -17.82 6.44 -22.68
C ALA A 123 -19.30 6.65 -22.39
N ASN A 124 -20.05 5.56 -22.26
CA ASN A 124 -21.47 5.55 -21.89
C ASN A 124 -21.71 4.44 -20.86
N PRO A 125 -21.38 4.68 -19.56
CA PRO A 125 -21.59 3.70 -18.51
C PRO A 125 -23.06 3.46 -18.22
N ASP A 126 -23.38 2.34 -17.56
CA ASP A 126 -24.68 2.10 -16.97
C ASP A 126 -24.99 3.13 -15.87
N SER A 127 -26.26 3.29 -15.55
CA SER A 127 -26.66 4.14 -14.43
C SER A 127 -26.16 3.55 -13.10
N PHE A 128 -25.63 4.40 -12.24
CA PHE A 128 -25.25 3.97 -10.87
C PHE A 128 -26.53 3.77 -10.05
N ASP A 129 -26.70 2.59 -9.48
CA ASP A 129 -27.87 2.19 -8.69
C ASP A 129 -27.80 2.60 -7.21
N GLY A 130 -26.73 3.32 -6.80
CA GLY A 130 -26.47 3.72 -5.43
C GLY A 130 -25.73 2.67 -4.60
N THR A 131 -25.56 1.44 -5.09
CA THR A 131 -24.90 0.38 -4.33
C THR A 131 -23.39 0.46 -4.46
N LYS A 132 -22.69 0.56 -3.33
CA LYS A 132 -21.24 0.63 -3.29
C LYS A 132 -20.61 -0.75 -3.34
N ARG A 133 -19.86 -1.02 -4.41
CA ARG A 133 -19.23 -2.33 -4.69
C ARG A 133 -17.73 -2.22 -5.00
N SER A 134 -17.16 -1.00 -4.99
CA SER A 134 -15.78 -0.77 -5.45
C SER A 134 -14.72 -1.37 -4.55
N SER A 135 -15.07 -1.69 -3.30
CA SER A 135 -14.12 -2.07 -2.24
C SER A 135 -12.99 -1.03 -2.00
N THR A 136 -13.15 0.21 -2.48
CA THR A 136 -12.14 1.27 -2.38
C THR A 136 -12.08 1.80 -0.96
N THR A 137 -10.89 1.77 -0.37
CA THR A 137 -10.62 2.37 0.94
C THR A 137 -9.88 3.69 0.77
N TYR A 138 -10.32 4.72 1.46
CA TYR A 138 -9.61 6.00 1.52
C TYR A 138 -8.86 6.09 2.85
N GLN A 139 -7.54 6.20 2.78
CA GLN A 139 -6.68 6.43 3.95
C GLN A 139 -6.63 7.91 4.26
N LEU A 140 -7.01 8.28 5.47
CA LEU A 140 -6.90 9.66 5.94
C LEU A 140 -6.17 9.74 7.29
N LEU A 141 -5.50 10.87 7.49
CA LEU A 141 -4.83 11.23 8.72
C LEU A 141 -5.73 12.21 9.47
N ILE A 142 -6.32 11.78 10.59
CA ILE A 142 -7.32 12.57 11.34
C ILE A 142 -6.81 13.99 11.56
N TYR A 143 -5.58 14.12 12.07
CA TYR A 143 -4.96 15.40 12.43
C TYR A 143 -4.73 16.38 11.28
N SER A 144 -4.77 15.93 10.02
CA SER A 144 -4.46 16.77 8.85
C SER A 144 -5.51 16.71 7.75
N PHE A 145 -6.66 16.07 8.00
CA PHE A 145 -7.70 15.93 7.00
C PHE A 145 -8.64 17.14 6.95
N ALA A 146 -9.37 17.39 8.04
CA ALA A 146 -10.29 18.52 8.13
C ALA A 146 -10.47 18.97 9.57
N ASP A 147 -10.40 20.27 9.80
CA ASP A 147 -10.50 20.94 11.09
C ASP A 147 -11.86 21.64 11.18
N SER A 148 -12.67 21.27 12.18
CA SER A 148 -14.03 21.80 12.33
C SER A 148 -14.14 22.98 13.29
N ASP A 149 -13.18 23.16 14.19
CA ASP A 149 -13.23 24.17 15.25
C ASP A 149 -12.19 25.30 15.09
N GLY A 150 -11.29 25.17 14.11
CA GLY A 150 -10.33 26.22 13.73
C GLY A 150 -9.07 26.23 14.61
N ASP A 151 -8.81 25.16 15.36
CA ASP A 151 -7.62 25.07 16.20
C ASP A 151 -6.35 24.69 15.41
N GLY A 152 -6.51 24.27 14.16
CA GLY A 152 -5.45 23.89 13.22
C GLY A 152 -5.10 22.40 13.27
N VAL A 153 -5.86 21.58 13.98
CA VAL A 153 -5.76 20.12 14.02
C VAL A 153 -7.05 19.52 13.48
N GLY A 154 -6.95 18.52 12.62
CA GLY A 154 -8.13 17.81 12.10
C GLY A 154 -8.83 16.99 13.19
N ASP A 155 -10.15 16.84 13.05
CA ASP A 155 -11.00 16.21 14.06
C ASP A 155 -12.15 15.40 13.45
N PHE A 156 -12.89 14.64 14.29
CA PHE A 156 -13.98 13.77 13.85
C PHE A 156 -15.14 14.52 13.17
N LYS A 157 -15.51 15.70 13.67
CA LYS A 157 -16.54 16.52 13.06
C LYS A 157 -16.09 17.09 11.72
N GLY A 158 -14.82 17.43 11.59
CA GLY A 158 -14.21 17.81 10.33
C GLY A 158 -14.34 16.69 9.30
N ILE A 159 -13.96 15.46 9.66
CA ILE A 159 -14.13 14.30 8.78
C ILE A 159 -15.62 14.11 8.43
N GLN A 160 -16.50 14.17 9.42
CA GLN A 160 -17.95 14.02 9.22
C GLN A 160 -18.49 15.05 8.23
N SER A 161 -18.02 16.29 8.29
CA SER A 161 -18.41 17.37 7.37
C SER A 161 -17.98 17.12 5.92
N LYS A 162 -17.04 16.21 5.68
CA LYS A 162 -16.48 15.89 4.36
C LYS A 162 -16.94 14.51 3.83
N LEU A 163 -17.88 13.87 4.47
CA LEU A 163 -18.40 12.56 4.03
C LEU A 163 -19.03 12.61 2.63
N ASP A 164 -19.62 13.73 2.22
CA ASP A 164 -20.15 13.88 0.84
C ASP A 164 -19.03 13.88 -0.20
N TYR A 165 -17.88 14.47 0.12
CA TYR A 165 -16.68 14.40 -0.73
C TYR A 165 -16.17 12.95 -0.86
N LEU A 166 -16.03 12.25 0.26
CA LEU A 166 -15.56 10.86 0.31
C LEU A 166 -16.53 9.90 -0.40
N ASP A 167 -17.83 10.13 -0.23
CA ASP A 167 -18.88 9.42 -0.96
C ASP A 167 -18.80 9.67 -2.47
N GLY A 168 -18.67 10.93 -2.88
CA GLY A 168 -18.48 11.33 -4.27
C GLY A 168 -17.21 10.76 -4.91
N LEU A 169 -16.16 10.56 -4.13
CA LEU A 169 -14.92 9.89 -4.54
C LEU A 169 -15.11 8.36 -4.71
N GLY A 170 -16.25 7.82 -4.29
CA GLY A 170 -16.55 6.39 -4.40
C GLY A 170 -15.96 5.52 -3.29
N ALA A 171 -15.53 6.11 -2.19
CA ALA A 171 -15.02 5.37 -1.04
C ALA A 171 -16.10 4.45 -0.44
N THR A 172 -15.73 3.22 -0.14
CA THR A 172 -16.57 2.22 0.55
C THR A 172 -16.09 1.98 1.98
N ALA A 173 -14.89 2.45 2.31
CA ALA A 173 -14.34 2.42 3.65
C ALA A 173 -13.37 3.60 3.86
N LEU A 174 -13.19 4.01 5.12
CA LEU A 174 -12.17 4.95 5.56
C LEU A 174 -11.20 4.22 6.48
N TRP A 175 -9.90 4.32 6.21
CA TRP A 175 -8.86 3.98 7.17
C TRP A 175 -8.42 5.26 7.87
N LEU A 176 -8.74 5.37 9.15
CA LEU A 176 -8.37 6.49 10.02
C LEU A 176 -7.01 6.20 10.67
N SER A 177 -6.08 7.18 10.66
CA SER A 177 -4.86 7.10 11.48
C SER A 177 -5.20 6.87 12.95
N PRO A 178 -4.23 6.46 13.82
CA PRO A 178 -4.54 6.14 15.21
C PRO A 178 -5.35 7.23 15.89
N ALA A 179 -6.49 6.87 16.47
CA ALA A 179 -7.46 7.79 17.05
C ALA A 179 -7.32 7.96 18.58
N HIS A 180 -6.36 7.29 19.18
CA HIS A 180 -6.15 7.21 20.63
C HIS A 180 -5.34 8.39 21.18
N PRO A 181 -5.42 8.67 22.50
CA PRO A 181 -4.56 9.62 23.19
C PRO A 181 -3.08 9.31 22.98
N THR A 182 -2.31 10.35 22.68
CA THR A 182 -0.90 10.25 22.31
C THR A 182 -0.18 11.56 22.64
N PRO A 183 1.13 11.56 22.91
CA PRO A 183 1.91 12.78 23.05
C PRO A 183 2.39 13.33 21.68
N SER A 184 2.47 12.49 20.65
CA SER A 184 2.96 12.86 19.31
C SER A 184 1.83 13.24 18.36
N TYR A 185 2.16 13.95 17.28
CA TYR A 185 1.19 14.29 16.24
C TYR A 185 0.80 13.08 15.39
N HIS A 186 1.71 12.10 15.21
CA HIS A 186 1.47 10.93 14.36
C HIS A 186 0.59 9.86 15.04
N ALA A 187 0.48 9.92 16.37
CA ALA A 187 -0.40 9.10 17.21
C ALA A 187 -0.07 7.59 17.30
N TYR A 188 1.10 7.14 16.82
CA TYR A 188 1.50 5.74 16.94
C TYR A 188 2.02 5.35 18.33
N ASP A 189 2.41 6.30 19.19
CA ASP A 189 2.78 6.11 20.59
C ASP A 189 1.54 6.22 21.49
N VAL A 190 0.66 5.23 21.41
CA VAL A 190 -0.65 5.19 22.07
C VAL A 190 -0.52 5.16 23.58
N ASN A 191 -1.18 6.09 24.26
CA ASN A 191 -1.19 6.18 25.73
C ASN A 191 -2.43 5.56 26.40
N ASP A 192 -3.53 5.41 25.68
CA ASP A 192 -4.76 4.79 26.16
C ASP A 192 -5.56 4.22 24.98
N TYR A 193 -5.66 2.91 24.89
CA TYR A 193 -6.41 2.21 23.85
C TYR A 193 -7.93 2.23 24.07
N SER A 194 -8.37 2.64 25.26
CA SER A 194 -9.78 2.58 25.66
C SER A 194 -10.55 3.88 25.38
N THR A 195 -9.87 4.97 25.02
CA THR A 195 -10.46 6.28 24.75
C THR A 195 -9.99 6.86 23.42
N VAL A 196 -10.68 7.88 22.94
CA VAL A 196 -10.25 8.67 21.79
C VAL A 196 -9.40 9.86 22.22
N ASN A 197 -8.55 10.33 21.31
CA ASN A 197 -7.72 11.52 21.52
C ASN A 197 -8.64 12.76 21.70
N PRO A 198 -8.56 13.47 22.84
CA PRO A 198 -9.41 14.64 23.08
C PRO A 198 -9.19 15.80 22.10
N LYS A 199 -8.06 15.81 21.37
CA LYS A 199 -7.84 16.77 20.30
C LYS A 199 -8.68 16.47 19.04
N TYR A 200 -9.16 15.24 18.88
CA TYR A 200 -9.99 14.84 17.75
C TYR A 200 -11.49 14.88 18.08
N GLY A 201 -11.84 15.12 19.34
CA GLY A 201 -13.20 15.18 19.83
C GLY A 201 -13.48 14.19 20.94
N THR A 202 -14.78 13.99 21.23
CA THR A 202 -15.28 13.03 22.20
C THR A 202 -15.55 11.66 21.58
N GLU A 203 -15.78 10.64 22.42
CA GLU A 203 -16.24 9.33 21.95
C GLU A 203 -17.60 9.42 21.25
N GLN A 204 -18.47 10.35 21.69
CA GLN A 204 -19.74 10.59 21.00
C GLN A 204 -19.51 11.19 19.60
N ASP A 205 -18.57 12.12 19.43
CA ASP A 205 -18.24 12.67 18.11
C ASP A 205 -17.69 11.59 17.17
N PHE A 206 -16.91 10.63 17.71
CA PHE A 206 -16.45 9.47 16.96
C PHE A 206 -17.60 8.53 16.57
N LYS A 207 -18.53 8.28 17.51
CA LYS A 207 -19.73 7.49 17.22
C LYS A 207 -20.61 8.16 16.15
N ASP A 208 -20.80 9.46 16.23
CA ASP A 208 -21.59 10.23 15.27
C ASP A 208 -20.95 10.19 13.86
N LEU A 209 -19.62 10.22 13.78
CA LEU A 209 -18.88 10.02 12.53
C LEU A 209 -19.14 8.61 11.96
N ILE A 210 -19.04 7.57 12.80
CA ILE A 210 -19.30 6.17 12.38
C ILE A 210 -20.71 6.04 11.82
N ASP A 211 -21.72 6.53 12.54
CA ASP A 211 -23.13 6.44 12.14
C ASP A 211 -23.40 7.19 10.83
N ALA A 212 -22.81 8.38 10.68
CA ALA A 212 -22.93 9.17 9.46
C ALA A 212 -22.23 8.51 8.25
N ALA A 213 -21.08 7.87 8.47
CA ALA A 213 -20.38 7.09 7.44
C ALA A 213 -21.21 5.86 7.03
N HIS A 214 -21.75 5.11 8.01
CA HIS A 214 -22.60 3.96 7.76
C HIS A 214 -23.89 4.34 6.99
N ALA A 215 -24.49 5.49 7.30
CA ALA A 215 -25.64 5.99 6.55
C ALA A 215 -25.34 6.22 5.05
N LYS A 216 -24.08 6.40 4.69
CA LYS A 216 -23.59 6.48 3.32
C LYS A 216 -23.02 5.16 2.77
N GLY A 217 -23.11 4.07 3.53
CA GLY A 217 -22.51 2.77 3.16
C GLY A 217 -20.97 2.79 3.16
N ILE A 218 -20.37 3.64 4.00
CA ILE A 218 -18.92 3.75 4.18
C ILE A 218 -18.55 3.09 5.50
N LYS A 219 -17.68 2.07 5.47
CA LYS A 219 -17.14 1.39 6.64
C LYS A 219 -16.02 2.21 7.30
N ILE A 220 -15.81 2.01 8.59
CA ILE A 220 -14.71 2.64 9.34
C ILE A 220 -13.70 1.59 9.76
N TYR A 221 -12.45 1.77 9.33
CA TYR A 221 -11.30 0.98 9.78
C TYR A 221 -10.40 1.86 10.65
N MET A 222 -10.10 1.35 11.83
CA MET A 222 -9.27 2.03 12.82
C MET A 222 -7.83 1.53 12.73
N ASP A 223 -6.85 2.43 12.75
CA ASP A 223 -5.45 2.03 12.89
C ASP A 223 -5.20 1.53 14.32
N TYR A 224 -4.55 0.38 14.46
CA TYR A 224 -4.38 -0.27 15.75
C TYR A 224 -2.94 -0.76 15.93
N VAL A 225 -2.27 -0.21 16.95
CA VAL A 225 -0.86 -0.45 17.21
C VAL A 225 -0.73 -1.63 18.17
N LEU A 226 -0.23 -2.77 17.69
CA LEU A 226 -0.10 -4.00 18.47
C LEU A 226 1.33 -4.29 18.93
N ASN A 227 2.35 -3.71 18.27
CA ASN A 227 3.73 -3.98 18.61
C ASN A 227 4.16 -3.29 19.91
N HIS A 228 3.73 -2.06 20.16
CA HIS A 228 4.18 -1.22 21.24
C HIS A 228 3.07 -0.33 21.77
N SER A 229 3.30 0.31 22.92
CA SER A 229 2.48 1.41 23.41
C SER A 229 3.34 2.67 23.57
N GLY A 230 2.73 3.81 23.91
CA GLY A 230 3.47 4.97 24.38
C GLY A 230 3.93 4.79 25.85
N THR A 231 5.02 5.44 26.22
CA THR A 231 5.47 5.49 27.63
C THR A 231 4.50 6.21 28.56
N GLY A 232 3.51 6.90 27.98
CA GLY A 232 2.46 7.61 28.72
C GLY A 232 1.33 6.73 29.24
N THR A 233 1.24 5.46 28.82
CA THR A 233 0.19 4.54 29.29
C THR A 233 0.23 4.36 30.81
N THR A 234 -0.93 4.15 31.41
CA THR A 234 -1.01 3.75 32.82
C THR A 234 -0.30 2.44 33.06
N TRP A 235 -0.36 1.51 32.11
CA TRP A 235 0.33 0.22 32.16
C TRP A 235 1.85 0.38 32.28
N PHE A 236 2.47 1.18 31.40
CA PHE A 236 3.92 1.36 31.42
C PHE A 236 4.39 2.16 32.63
N LYS A 237 3.65 3.22 33.01
CA LYS A 237 3.98 4.03 34.18
C LYS A 237 3.95 3.21 35.46
N ASP A 238 2.93 2.39 35.66
CA ASP A 238 2.82 1.54 36.82
C ASP A 238 3.86 0.41 36.80
N ALA A 239 4.06 -0.25 35.65
CA ALA A 239 5.11 -1.25 35.47
C ALA A 239 6.51 -0.71 35.75
N LEU A 240 6.74 0.58 35.47
CA LEU A 240 8.00 1.26 35.71
C LEU A 240 8.17 1.62 37.20
N ALA A 241 7.10 2.15 37.79
CA ALA A 241 7.12 2.57 39.21
C ALA A 241 7.15 1.40 40.20
N ASN A 242 6.54 0.27 39.85
CA ASN A 242 6.40 -0.89 40.71
C ASN A 242 6.81 -2.18 40.01
N PRO A 243 7.95 -2.80 40.34
CA PRO A 243 8.36 -4.09 39.76
C PRO A 243 7.37 -5.23 40.00
N ASP A 244 6.53 -5.14 41.04
CA ASP A 244 5.48 -6.12 41.36
C ASP A 244 4.12 -5.77 40.72
N SER A 245 4.08 -4.76 39.83
CA SER A 245 2.87 -4.36 39.12
C SER A 245 2.32 -5.51 38.31
N PRO A 246 0.97 -5.68 38.24
CA PRO A 246 0.34 -6.61 37.30
C PRO A 246 0.68 -6.30 35.84
N TYR A 247 1.03 -5.04 35.52
CA TYR A 247 1.42 -4.59 34.19
C TYR A 247 2.91 -4.82 33.87
N ARG A 248 3.73 -5.28 34.86
CA ARG A 248 5.15 -5.53 34.60
C ARG A 248 5.38 -6.48 33.44
N ASN A 249 4.55 -7.51 33.34
CA ASN A 249 4.61 -8.51 32.26
C ASN A 249 3.97 -8.06 30.94
N TYR A 250 3.40 -6.84 30.86
CA TYR A 250 2.92 -6.28 29.59
C TYR A 250 4.05 -5.79 28.69
N TYR A 251 5.26 -5.64 29.25
CA TYR A 251 6.44 -5.15 28.56
C TYR A 251 7.62 -6.08 28.75
N VAL A 252 8.61 -5.97 27.88
CA VAL A 252 9.84 -6.73 27.97
C VAL A 252 10.84 -5.97 28.84
N PHE A 253 11.01 -6.40 30.08
CA PHE A 253 11.97 -5.84 31.02
C PHE A 253 13.10 -6.82 31.30
N SER A 254 14.30 -6.30 31.59
CA SER A 254 15.47 -7.07 32.07
C SER A 254 16.34 -6.19 32.94
N ASP A 255 16.91 -6.76 33.96
CA ASP A 255 17.91 -6.08 34.81
C ASP A 255 19.33 -6.28 34.28
N ASP A 256 19.54 -7.30 33.42
CA ASP A 256 20.77 -7.56 32.69
C ASP A 256 20.43 -8.13 31.32
N PRO A 257 20.14 -7.24 30.32
CA PRO A 257 19.77 -7.66 28.99
C PRO A 257 20.77 -8.61 28.32
N SER A 258 22.08 -8.40 28.56
CA SER A 258 23.12 -9.27 27.99
C SER A 258 23.03 -10.70 28.51
N ALA A 259 22.87 -10.85 29.81
CA ALA A 259 22.75 -12.15 30.45
C ALA A 259 21.43 -12.83 30.10
N ASP A 260 20.33 -12.09 30.09
CA ASP A 260 18.99 -12.64 29.82
C ASP A 260 18.85 -13.06 28.33
N VAL A 261 19.39 -12.29 27.40
CA VAL A 261 19.47 -12.67 25.98
C VAL A 261 20.34 -13.92 25.81
N ALA A 262 21.52 -13.96 26.42
CA ALA A 262 22.41 -15.12 26.35
C ALA A 262 21.80 -16.38 26.98
N ALA A 263 20.98 -16.23 28.02
CA ALA A 263 20.27 -17.32 28.70
C ALA A 263 18.96 -17.72 28.01
N GLY A 264 18.55 -17.01 26.95
CA GLY A 264 17.27 -17.27 26.27
C GLY A 264 16.05 -16.98 27.15
N LYS A 265 16.16 -16.10 28.15
CA LYS A 265 15.04 -15.75 29.03
C LYS A 265 14.05 -14.80 28.38
N VAL A 266 14.47 -14.10 27.35
CA VAL A 266 13.61 -13.24 26.54
C VAL A 266 13.02 -14.11 25.42
N ASP A 267 11.91 -14.78 25.68
CA ASP A 267 11.33 -15.79 24.79
C ASP A 267 10.03 -15.35 24.09
N ASN A 268 9.54 -14.14 24.34
CA ASN A 268 8.39 -13.55 23.64
C ASN A 268 8.62 -13.39 22.13
N TYR A 269 9.86 -13.50 21.67
CA TYR A 269 10.24 -13.47 20.26
C TYR A 269 10.19 -14.85 19.57
N GLY A 270 9.58 -15.83 20.20
CA GLY A 270 9.32 -17.12 19.59
C GLY A 270 10.57 -17.99 19.31
N GLY A 271 11.67 -17.75 20.00
CA GLY A 271 12.91 -18.51 19.86
C GLY A 271 13.73 -18.16 18.61
N GLY A 272 13.42 -17.05 17.93
CA GLY A 272 14.19 -16.52 16.78
C GLY A 272 15.37 -15.65 17.22
N LYS A 273 15.50 -14.48 16.61
CA LYS A 273 16.56 -13.52 16.97
C LYS A 273 16.30 -12.93 18.33
N ASN A 274 17.30 -12.99 19.20
CA ASN A 274 17.29 -12.20 20.40
C ASN A 274 17.33 -10.70 20.03
N PRO A 275 16.65 -9.82 20.80
CA PRO A 275 16.69 -8.40 20.53
C PRO A 275 18.13 -7.87 20.58
N GLY A 276 18.41 -6.87 19.74
CA GLY A 276 19.70 -6.18 19.77
C GLY A 276 19.88 -5.38 21.05
N MET A 277 21.10 -5.31 21.55
CA MET A 277 21.39 -4.53 22.77
C MET A 277 21.14 -3.03 22.60
N GLY A 278 21.15 -2.51 21.37
CA GLY A 278 20.87 -1.11 21.08
C GLY A 278 19.42 -0.69 21.29
N ASP A 279 18.50 -1.65 21.33
CA ASP A 279 17.06 -1.43 21.52
C ASP A 279 16.66 -1.46 23.01
N TRP A 280 17.59 -1.72 23.90
CA TRP A 280 17.37 -1.71 25.32
C TRP A 280 17.61 -0.34 25.93
N HIS A 281 16.61 0.20 26.60
CA HIS A 281 16.63 1.53 27.21
C HIS A 281 16.64 1.43 28.73
N SER A 282 17.66 2.02 29.35
CA SER A 282 17.79 2.03 30.80
C SER A 282 16.74 2.90 31.47
N VAL A 283 16.14 2.41 32.54
CA VAL A 283 15.16 3.13 33.36
C VAL A 283 15.35 2.83 34.83
N SER A 284 14.82 3.74 35.66
CA SER A 284 14.64 3.51 37.10
C SER A 284 13.30 2.82 37.31
N THR A 285 13.29 1.70 37.97
CA THR A 285 12.07 0.99 38.39
C THR A 285 11.90 1.03 39.91
N GLY A 286 10.67 1.21 40.38
CA GLY A 286 10.35 1.35 41.79
C GLY A 286 10.81 2.69 42.41
N ASN A 287 10.57 2.85 43.69
CA ASN A 287 11.00 4.03 44.45
C ASN A 287 12.46 3.88 44.87
N LYS A 288 13.36 4.65 44.31
CA LYS A 288 14.78 4.68 44.67
C LYS A 288 15.07 5.44 45.94
N GLY A 289 14.15 6.26 46.34
CA GLY A 289 14.31 7.14 47.52
C GLY A 289 13.89 6.49 48.83
N TYR A 290 14.01 7.28 49.88
CA TYR A 290 13.57 6.92 51.22
C TYR A 290 13.15 8.18 51.98
N LYS A 291 12.15 8.04 52.81
CA LYS A 291 11.74 9.09 53.73
C LYS A 291 11.61 8.52 55.14
N GLY A 292 12.50 8.96 56.02
CA GLY A 292 12.53 8.49 57.41
C GLY A 292 13.88 8.71 58.05
N ARG A 293 13.98 8.34 59.34
CA ARG A 293 15.22 8.49 60.12
C ARG A 293 16.09 7.26 59.95
N LEU A 294 17.32 7.47 59.43
CA LEU A 294 18.31 6.44 59.19
C LEU A 294 19.60 6.69 59.97
N HIS A 295 20.23 5.62 60.38
CA HIS A 295 21.60 5.61 60.88
C HIS A 295 22.53 5.07 59.80
N TYR A 296 23.50 5.87 59.39
CA TYR A 296 24.52 5.53 58.40
C TYR A 296 25.82 5.24 59.11
N LYS A 297 26.40 4.06 58.83
CA LYS A 297 27.73 3.65 59.31
C LYS A 297 28.61 3.30 58.15
N LEU A 298 29.66 4.08 57.94
CA LEU A 298 30.64 3.93 56.88
C LEU A 298 31.93 3.36 57.45
N ASP A 299 32.36 2.21 56.97
CA ASP A 299 33.73 1.69 57.12
C ASP A 299 34.56 2.08 55.91
N TRP A 300 35.39 3.11 56.11
CA TRP A 300 36.23 3.64 55.04
C TRP A 300 37.38 2.72 54.62
N ASN A 301 37.80 1.81 55.52
CA ASN A 301 38.84 0.82 55.22
C ASN A 301 38.25 -0.29 54.34
N ALA A 302 37.12 -0.82 54.70
CA ALA A 302 36.42 -1.84 53.95
C ALA A 302 35.70 -1.29 52.66
N LYS A 303 35.55 0.04 52.55
CA LYS A 303 34.77 0.70 51.50
C LYS A 303 33.31 0.21 51.49
N THR A 304 32.70 0.18 52.68
CA THR A 304 31.29 -0.23 52.80
C THR A 304 30.49 0.79 53.61
N VAL A 305 29.20 0.87 53.30
CA VAL A 305 28.22 1.62 54.08
C VAL A 305 27.13 0.65 54.56
N THR A 306 26.79 0.74 55.85
CA THR A 306 25.64 0.03 56.45
C THR A 306 24.61 1.07 56.85
N VAL A 307 23.36 0.86 56.45
CA VAL A 307 22.24 1.75 56.76
C VAL A 307 21.20 0.98 57.53
N THR A 308 20.70 1.56 58.62
CA THR A 308 19.64 0.98 59.43
C THR A 308 18.58 2.02 59.78
N GLU A 309 17.33 1.62 59.94
CA GLU A 309 16.32 2.50 60.51
C GLU A 309 16.70 2.84 61.96
N SER A 310 16.44 4.06 62.39
CA SER A 310 16.82 4.54 63.73
C SER A 310 15.68 5.29 64.39
N THR A 311 15.54 5.05 65.69
CA THR A 311 14.67 5.83 66.62
C THR A 311 15.45 6.85 67.39
N GLU A 312 16.78 6.84 67.25
CA GLU A 312 17.64 7.81 67.95
C GLU A 312 17.42 9.22 67.44
N ARG A 313 17.81 10.21 68.26
CA ARG A 313 17.69 11.62 67.80
C ARG A 313 18.57 11.88 66.54
N ALA A 314 17.98 12.53 65.53
CA ALA A 314 18.74 12.99 64.41
C ALA A 314 19.83 13.99 64.78
N GLN A 315 21.00 13.84 64.19
CA GLN A 315 22.15 14.71 64.36
C GLN A 315 22.20 15.78 63.31
N SER A 316 22.77 16.93 63.58
CA SER A 316 23.12 17.94 62.58
C SER A 316 24.30 17.47 61.74
N SER A 317 24.41 17.96 60.52
CA SER A 317 25.58 17.76 59.65
C SER A 317 26.86 18.22 60.34
N ASN A 318 27.90 17.39 60.36
CA ASN A 318 29.20 17.75 60.93
C ASN A 318 29.93 18.75 59.99
N SER A 319 30.16 19.98 60.48
CA SER A 319 30.88 21.02 59.73
C SER A 319 32.36 20.71 59.47
N ASP A 320 33.00 19.88 60.34
CA ASP A 320 34.40 19.50 60.28
C ASP A 320 34.60 18.11 59.66
N ALA A 321 33.59 17.63 58.91
CA ALA A 321 33.61 16.30 58.30
C ALA A 321 34.73 16.13 57.27
N LYS A 322 35.22 14.91 57.16
CA LYS A 322 36.16 14.46 56.10
C LYS A 322 35.48 13.64 55.05
N ILE A 323 34.29 13.12 55.35
CA ILE A 323 33.46 12.31 54.47
C ILE A 323 32.01 12.79 54.65
N TRP A 324 31.30 12.84 53.55
CA TRP A 324 29.92 13.32 53.47
C TRP A 324 29.03 12.30 52.78
N LEU A 325 27.76 12.31 53.11
CA LEU A 325 26.70 11.75 52.29
C LEU A 325 26.13 12.87 51.43
N PHE A 326 25.90 12.62 50.15
CA PHE A 326 25.13 13.52 49.31
C PHE A 326 23.72 12.94 49.18
N ILE A 327 22.74 13.60 49.81
CA ILE A 327 21.38 13.11 50.01
C ILE A 327 20.39 14.15 49.46
N GLY A 328 19.70 13.88 48.41
CA GLY A 328 18.57 14.71 47.89
C GLY A 328 18.87 16.21 47.88
N ASN A 329 17.92 16.98 48.41
CA ASN A 329 18.02 18.45 48.48
C ASN A 329 18.94 18.98 49.58
N ASP A 330 19.34 18.12 50.52
CA ASP A 330 20.16 18.52 51.66
C ASP A 330 21.63 18.70 51.29
N GLY A 331 22.00 18.28 50.08
CA GLY A 331 23.37 18.40 49.59
C GLY A 331 24.34 17.46 50.35
N CYS A 332 25.49 17.98 50.72
CA CYS A 332 26.52 17.19 51.44
C CYS A 332 26.27 17.24 52.97
N VAL A 333 25.94 16.12 53.55
CA VAL A 333 25.74 15.92 54.99
C VAL A 333 27.01 15.28 55.59
N GLY A 334 27.70 15.97 56.45
CA GLY A 334 28.97 15.54 57.03
C GLY A 334 28.79 14.50 58.10
N LEU A 335 29.60 13.43 58.08
CA LEU A 335 29.62 12.34 59.05
C LEU A 335 30.59 12.64 60.19
N TYR A 336 30.32 12.05 61.36
CA TYR A 336 31.20 12.11 62.51
C TYR A 336 32.13 10.90 62.49
N GLN A 337 33.43 11.13 62.76
CA GLN A 337 34.39 10.03 62.94
C GLN A 337 34.25 9.46 64.31
N THR A 338 33.76 8.23 64.44
CA THR A 338 33.53 7.55 65.76
C THR A 338 34.67 6.64 66.16
N SER A 339 35.44 6.17 65.21
CA SER A 339 36.70 5.44 65.42
C SER A 339 37.60 5.55 64.16
N THR A 340 38.79 4.93 64.20
CA THR A 340 39.71 4.95 63.05
C THR A 340 39.03 4.39 61.79
N ASN A 341 38.89 5.20 60.76
CA ASN A 341 38.24 4.90 59.47
C ASN A 341 36.75 4.54 59.54
N VAL A 342 36.07 4.80 60.70
CA VAL A 342 34.62 4.62 60.80
C VAL A 342 33.94 5.97 60.98
N TYR A 343 32.93 6.22 60.17
CA TYR A 343 32.17 7.47 60.13
C TYR A 343 30.69 7.18 60.23
N GLU A 344 29.97 7.90 61.07
CA GLU A 344 28.56 7.63 61.39
C GLU A 344 27.75 8.91 61.45
N ILE A 345 26.45 8.81 61.16
CA ILE A 345 25.46 9.83 61.43
C ILE A 345 24.06 9.21 61.53
N THR A 346 23.24 9.68 62.47
CA THR A 346 21.78 9.46 62.41
C THR A 346 21.15 10.69 61.86
N TYR A 347 20.43 10.54 60.72
CA TYR A 347 19.91 11.66 59.94
C TYR A 347 18.46 11.45 59.47
N ASP A 348 17.67 12.54 59.47
CA ASP A 348 16.33 12.50 58.86
C ASP A 348 16.45 12.61 57.34
N THR A 349 16.40 11.48 56.68
CA THR A 349 16.58 11.32 55.26
C THR A 349 15.26 11.61 54.51
N ASP A 350 15.30 12.47 53.52
CA ASP A 350 14.20 12.71 52.55
C ASP A 350 14.82 12.82 51.17
N THR A 351 14.79 11.72 50.41
CA THR A 351 15.37 11.66 49.05
C THR A 351 14.47 10.86 48.09
N THR A 352 14.41 11.26 46.86
CA THR A 352 13.66 10.59 45.79
C THR A 352 14.53 9.66 44.94
N TRP A 353 15.87 9.72 45.04
CA TRP A 353 16.80 9.02 44.17
C TRP A 353 17.93 8.23 44.87
N GLY A 354 18.07 8.28 46.18
CA GLY A 354 19.13 7.61 46.94
C GLY A 354 20.19 8.57 47.44
N PHE A 355 21.45 8.09 47.61
CA PHE A 355 22.56 8.90 48.07
C PHE A 355 23.90 8.48 47.50
N LEU A 356 24.92 9.32 47.72
CA LEU A 356 26.33 9.05 47.38
C LEU A 356 27.21 9.32 48.59
N VAL A 357 28.37 8.65 48.70
CA VAL A 357 29.42 9.00 49.64
C VAL A 357 30.44 9.91 48.95
N ARG A 358 30.85 10.98 49.62
CA ARG A 358 31.73 12.02 49.08
C ARG A 358 32.93 12.25 49.96
N THR A 359 34.12 12.48 49.33
CA THR A 359 35.34 12.91 49.99
C THR A 359 35.69 14.37 49.72
N SER A 360 34.81 15.06 48.97
CA SER A 360 34.88 16.50 48.70
C SER A 360 33.48 17.07 48.52
N THR A 361 33.25 18.28 49.01
CA THR A 361 31.98 19.01 48.82
C THR A 361 31.97 19.86 47.55
N THR A 362 33.13 20.09 46.95
CA THR A 362 33.30 21.02 45.82
C THR A 362 33.74 20.36 44.51
N THR A 363 34.42 19.21 44.57
CA THR A 363 34.96 18.51 43.40
C THR A 363 34.16 17.27 43.09
N TRP A 364 33.65 17.14 41.86
CA TRP A 364 32.87 16.00 41.40
C TRP A 364 33.65 14.98 40.60
N ASP A 365 34.95 15.18 40.39
CA ASP A 365 35.81 14.34 39.55
C ASP A 365 36.20 13.02 40.23
N GLY A 366 36.78 12.10 39.46
CA GLY A 366 37.10 10.73 39.84
C GLY A 366 37.90 10.64 41.14
N GLY A 367 37.50 9.71 42.03
CA GLY A 367 38.06 9.47 43.32
C GLY A 367 37.46 10.27 44.47
N THR A 368 36.61 11.26 44.20
CA THR A 368 35.89 12.04 45.25
C THR A 368 34.43 11.61 45.43
N LYS A 369 33.91 10.79 44.51
CA LYS A 369 32.53 10.30 44.50
C LYS A 369 32.51 8.79 44.56
N TRP A 370 31.79 8.24 45.52
CA TRP A 370 31.65 6.82 45.77
C TRP A 370 30.16 6.46 45.77
N GLY A 371 29.76 5.59 44.93
CA GLY A 371 28.37 5.14 44.75
C GLY A 371 28.20 3.64 44.88
N GLY A 372 27.10 3.15 44.31
CA GLY A 372 26.72 1.75 44.32
C GLY A 372 26.88 1.06 42.95
N ASP A 373 26.35 -0.14 42.89
CA ASP A 373 26.28 -0.99 41.72
C ASP A 373 24.88 -0.94 41.03
N GLY A 374 24.01 -0.03 41.47
CA GLY A 374 22.66 0.12 40.94
C GLY A 374 21.61 -0.80 41.58
N LYS A 375 22.02 -1.64 42.55
CA LYS A 375 21.10 -2.47 43.32
C LYS A 375 20.67 -1.78 44.63
N PRO A 376 19.45 -2.03 45.11
CA PRO A 376 19.01 -1.50 46.41
C PRO A 376 19.85 -2.03 47.55
N ILE A 377 20.09 -1.16 48.55
CA ILE A 377 20.68 -1.60 49.79
C ILE A 377 19.74 -2.53 50.60
N SER A 378 20.33 -3.44 51.35
CA SER A 378 19.60 -4.19 52.39
C SER A 378 19.91 -3.60 53.74
N PHE A 379 18.89 -3.11 54.46
CA PHE A 379 19.08 -2.52 55.80
C PHE A 379 19.81 -3.47 56.74
N GLY A 380 20.76 -2.93 57.42
CA GLY A 380 21.59 -3.68 58.40
C GLY A 380 22.72 -4.51 57.74
N GLN A 381 22.83 -4.54 56.43
CA GLN A 381 23.91 -5.25 55.72
C GLN A 381 24.93 -4.27 55.16
N PRO A 382 26.23 -4.60 55.20
CA PRO A 382 27.28 -3.80 54.56
C PRO A 382 27.10 -3.79 53.04
N TYR A 383 27.04 -2.59 52.45
CA TYR A 383 26.95 -2.35 51.02
C TYR A 383 28.31 -1.85 50.48
N ALA A 384 28.84 -2.49 49.47
CA ALA A 384 30.13 -2.14 48.86
C ALA A 384 30.07 -0.84 48.07
N LEU A 385 31.03 0.06 48.30
CA LEU A 385 31.15 1.33 47.63
C LEU A 385 32.04 1.19 46.36
N ASN A 386 31.60 1.80 45.28
CA ASN A 386 32.30 1.82 44.02
C ASN A 386 32.60 3.26 43.59
N ASN A 387 33.84 3.58 43.20
CA ASN A 387 34.22 4.89 42.69
C ASN A 387 34.41 4.95 41.18
N SER A 388 34.34 3.83 40.48
CA SER A 388 34.54 3.76 39.03
C SER A 388 33.29 4.16 38.23
N THR A 389 32.12 3.72 38.65
CA THR A 389 30.82 4.01 38.00
C THR A 389 30.02 5.08 38.72
N ALA A 390 30.21 5.18 40.06
CA ALA A 390 29.55 6.14 40.94
C ALA A 390 28.04 6.28 40.73
N ALA A 391 27.35 5.15 40.47
CA ALA A 391 25.87 5.11 40.49
C ALA A 391 25.34 5.39 41.88
N ASP A 392 24.13 5.94 42.00
CA ASP A 392 23.52 6.21 43.31
C ASP A 392 23.36 4.92 44.11
N ILE A 393 23.56 5.02 45.41
CA ILE A 393 23.18 3.98 46.38
C ILE A 393 21.69 4.16 46.64
N ILE A 394 20.90 3.20 46.26
CA ILE A 394 19.42 3.33 46.22
C ILE A 394 18.80 2.50 47.38
N PHE A 395 17.66 2.97 47.88
CA PHE A 395 16.96 2.30 48.99
C PHE A 395 15.96 1.25 48.50
N GLY A 396 15.48 1.40 47.32
CA GLY A 396 14.55 0.48 46.67
C GLY A 396 14.57 0.72 45.19
N GLY A 397 13.72 0.03 44.45
CA GLY A 397 13.77 0.06 42.99
C GLY A 397 15.09 -0.49 42.45
N ALA A 398 15.28 -0.42 41.16
CA ALA A 398 16.52 -0.85 40.51
C ALA A 398 16.74 -0.08 39.20
N THR A 399 17.95 -0.11 38.68
CA THR A 399 18.13 0.14 37.24
C THR A 399 17.66 -1.12 36.50
N SER A 400 16.71 -0.94 35.64
CA SER A 400 16.21 -1.99 34.77
C SER A 400 16.27 -1.47 33.33
N TYR A 401 16.03 -2.34 32.39
CA TYR A 401 15.97 -2.00 30.96
C TYR A 401 14.65 -2.49 30.41
N TYR A 402 14.05 -1.73 29.53
CA TYR A 402 12.92 -2.19 28.72
C TYR A 402 13.30 -2.21 27.25
N PHE A 403 12.67 -3.11 26.50
CA PHE A 403 12.89 -3.22 25.06
C PHE A 403 11.93 -2.31 24.29
N ALA A 404 12.45 -1.61 23.25
CA ALA A 404 11.66 -0.77 22.35
C ALA A 404 12.29 -0.77 20.97
N SER A 405 11.64 -1.42 20.01
CA SER A 405 12.18 -1.61 18.65
C SER A 405 12.24 -0.32 17.84
N PHE A 406 11.25 0.58 18.00
CA PHE A 406 11.09 1.76 17.16
C PHE A 406 11.68 3.03 17.77
N ALA A 407 11.36 3.30 19.02
CA ALA A 407 11.85 4.47 19.72
C ALA A 407 11.74 4.28 21.23
N GLN A 408 12.59 4.99 22.00
CA GLN A 408 12.53 4.98 23.46
C GLN A 408 11.15 5.30 24.03
N SER A 409 10.35 6.11 23.32
CA SER A 409 8.98 6.46 23.70
C SER A 409 7.94 5.36 23.40
N MET A 410 8.34 4.25 22.76
CA MET A 410 7.47 3.20 22.24
C MET A 410 7.89 1.81 22.77
N PRO A 411 7.71 1.52 24.08
CA PRO A 411 8.07 0.22 24.66
C PRO A 411 7.25 -0.91 24.03
N ASP A 412 7.94 -1.98 23.61
CA ASP A 412 7.32 -3.14 23.00
C ASP A 412 6.46 -3.90 23.98
N LEU A 413 5.26 -4.30 23.54
CA LEU A 413 4.34 -5.11 24.31
C LEU A 413 4.81 -6.57 24.34
N ASN A 414 4.66 -7.20 25.50
CA ASN A 414 5.03 -8.58 25.76
C ASN A 414 3.82 -9.49 25.74
N TYR A 415 3.70 -10.30 24.71
CA TYR A 415 2.62 -11.29 24.58
C TYR A 415 3.05 -12.70 25.02
N GLY A 416 4.21 -12.84 25.68
CA GLY A 416 4.73 -14.13 26.13
C GLY A 416 5.09 -15.06 24.98
N LYS A 417 5.01 -16.36 25.22
CA LYS A 417 5.30 -17.36 24.19
C LYS A 417 4.27 -17.30 23.08
N TYR A 418 4.74 -17.25 21.83
CA TYR A 418 3.84 -17.15 20.69
C TYR A 418 2.85 -18.31 20.55
N THR A 419 3.17 -19.49 21.11
CA THR A 419 2.31 -20.69 21.10
C THR A 419 1.06 -20.54 21.96
N GLU A 420 1.04 -19.59 22.87
CA GLU A 420 -0.04 -19.35 23.85
C GLU A 420 -0.27 -17.84 24.07
N CYS A 421 0.07 -17.01 23.08
CA CYS A 421 0.01 -15.55 23.15
C CYS A 421 -1.38 -15.01 23.53
N GLU A 422 -2.44 -15.71 23.12
CA GLU A 422 -3.82 -15.38 23.46
C GLU A 422 -4.13 -15.45 24.95
N ASN A 423 -3.30 -16.13 25.73
CA ASN A 423 -3.45 -16.24 27.19
C ASN A 423 -2.69 -15.14 27.93
N SER A 424 -1.87 -14.34 27.25
CA SER A 424 -1.11 -13.29 27.93
C SER A 424 -2.04 -12.16 28.43
N PRO A 425 -1.76 -11.58 29.60
CA PRO A 425 -2.55 -10.47 30.10
C PRO A 425 -2.59 -9.27 29.14
N ALA A 426 -1.46 -8.94 28.49
CA ALA A 426 -1.38 -7.86 27.52
C ALA A 426 -2.30 -8.11 26.32
N PHE A 427 -2.34 -9.35 25.78
CA PHE A 427 -3.23 -9.70 24.70
C PHE A 427 -4.70 -9.53 25.10
N GLN A 428 -5.08 -10.05 26.28
CA GLN A 428 -6.46 -9.99 26.74
C GLN A 428 -6.92 -8.55 26.97
N GLU A 429 -6.06 -7.72 27.54
CA GLU A 429 -6.37 -6.31 27.80
C GLU A 429 -6.53 -5.52 26.50
N ILE A 430 -5.57 -5.63 25.59
CA ILE A 430 -5.64 -4.88 24.32
C ILE A 430 -6.78 -5.40 23.40
N ALA A 431 -7.10 -6.69 23.45
CA ALA A 431 -8.25 -7.24 22.75
C ALA A 431 -9.58 -6.74 23.34
N ALA A 432 -9.68 -6.58 24.65
CA ALA A 432 -10.88 -6.02 25.31
C ALA A 432 -11.12 -4.57 24.89
N THR A 433 -10.05 -3.78 24.68
CA THR A 433 -10.20 -2.41 24.15
C THR A 433 -10.65 -2.41 22.70
N ALA A 434 -10.15 -3.35 21.87
CA ALA A 434 -10.59 -3.50 20.49
C ALA A 434 -12.06 -3.95 20.39
N ASP A 435 -12.52 -4.83 21.29
CA ASP A 435 -13.93 -5.22 21.41
C ASP A 435 -14.85 -4.02 21.64
N LYS A 436 -14.42 -3.06 22.49
CA LYS A 436 -15.17 -1.82 22.70
C LYS A 436 -15.42 -1.08 21.40
N TRP A 437 -14.39 -0.93 20.58
CA TRP A 437 -14.51 -0.22 19.30
C TRP A 437 -15.37 -0.94 18.28
N ILE A 438 -15.31 -2.27 18.22
CA ILE A 438 -16.22 -3.08 17.42
C ILE A 438 -17.67 -2.85 17.87
N ASN A 439 -17.95 -2.89 19.17
CA ASN A 439 -19.27 -2.65 19.71
C ASN A 439 -19.76 -1.20 19.54
N LEU A 440 -18.84 -0.23 19.35
CA LEU A 440 -19.17 1.14 19.02
C LEU A 440 -19.55 1.29 17.52
N GLY A 441 -19.14 0.35 16.67
CA GLY A 441 -19.46 0.31 15.24
C GLY A 441 -18.25 0.32 14.30
N VAL A 442 -17.03 0.14 14.79
CA VAL A 442 -15.84 0.00 13.94
C VAL A 442 -15.92 -1.32 13.15
N ASP A 443 -15.74 -1.25 11.84
CA ASP A 443 -15.91 -2.37 10.90
C ASP A 443 -14.64 -3.17 10.63
N GLY A 444 -13.49 -2.68 11.09
CA GLY A 444 -12.22 -3.33 10.84
C GLY A 444 -11.02 -2.56 11.37
N PHE A 445 -9.84 -3.15 11.16
CA PHE A 445 -8.59 -2.58 11.65
C PHE A 445 -7.49 -2.62 10.59
N ARG A 446 -6.68 -1.57 10.55
CA ARG A 446 -5.33 -1.65 10.01
C ARG A 446 -4.38 -1.92 11.17
N LEU A 447 -3.57 -2.95 11.05
CA LEU A 447 -2.65 -3.36 12.07
C LEU A 447 -1.24 -2.86 11.75
N ASP A 448 -0.73 -1.99 12.62
CA ASP A 448 0.58 -1.38 12.49
C ASP A 448 1.69 -2.40 12.70
N ALA A 449 2.75 -2.31 11.89
CA ALA A 449 4.04 -2.95 12.09
C ALA A 449 3.99 -4.44 12.48
N VAL A 450 3.12 -5.23 11.85
CA VAL A 450 2.86 -6.64 12.24
C VAL A 450 4.09 -7.56 12.15
N LEU A 451 5.14 -7.16 11.46
CA LEU A 451 6.43 -7.86 11.43
C LEU A 451 7.12 -7.90 12.79
N TRP A 452 6.90 -6.88 13.62
CA TRP A 452 7.73 -6.59 14.79
C TRP A 452 7.15 -7.11 16.11
N ILE A 453 5.89 -7.58 16.12
CA ILE A 453 5.24 -8.14 17.32
C ILE A 453 6.10 -9.25 17.97
N TYR A 454 6.72 -10.09 17.13
CA TYR A 454 7.73 -11.09 17.49
C TYR A 454 9.02 -10.93 16.69
N GLN A 455 9.48 -9.71 16.48
CA GLN A 455 10.79 -9.37 15.89
C GLN A 455 11.08 -10.10 14.58
N ALA A 456 10.24 -9.91 13.57
CA ALA A 456 10.34 -10.49 12.22
C ALA A 456 10.29 -12.03 12.16
N GLN A 457 9.87 -12.69 13.24
CA GLN A 457 9.69 -14.14 13.25
C GLN A 457 8.35 -14.52 12.63
N ILE A 458 8.35 -14.81 11.34
CA ILE A 458 7.15 -15.03 10.53
C ILE A 458 6.16 -15.99 11.20
N LYS A 459 6.63 -17.16 11.65
CA LYS A 459 5.76 -18.16 12.27
C LYS A 459 5.10 -17.67 13.56
N ALA A 460 5.82 -16.93 14.37
CA ALA A 460 5.31 -16.38 15.62
C ALA A 460 4.28 -15.28 15.34
N ASN A 461 4.59 -14.37 14.41
CA ASN A 461 3.68 -13.32 13.98
C ASN A 461 2.41 -13.89 13.35
N GLN A 462 2.52 -14.90 12.47
CA GLN A 462 1.35 -15.60 11.89
C GLN A 462 0.43 -16.16 12.97
N ARG A 463 0.99 -16.82 14.00
CA ARG A 463 0.19 -17.42 15.09
C ARG A 463 -0.51 -16.34 15.92
N PHE A 464 0.20 -15.25 16.26
CA PHE A 464 -0.39 -14.13 16.97
C PHE A 464 -1.54 -13.50 16.18
N LEU A 465 -1.30 -13.17 14.91
CA LEU A 465 -2.28 -12.52 14.04
C LEU A 465 -3.50 -13.39 13.80
N ASP A 466 -3.33 -14.71 13.67
CA ASP A 466 -4.46 -15.63 13.56
C ASP A 466 -5.31 -15.61 14.84
N GLN A 467 -4.69 -15.66 16.05
CA GLN A 467 -5.44 -15.60 17.30
C GLN A 467 -6.14 -14.24 17.49
N TRP A 468 -5.47 -13.16 17.11
CA TRP A 468 -6.03 -11.83 17.11
C TRP A 468 -7.25 -11.74 16.19
N TYR A 469 -7.10 -12.19 14.94
CA TYR A 469 -8.20 -12.21 13.98
C TYR A 469 -9.39 -13.05 14.47
N GLN A 470 -9.14 -14.28 14.93
CA GLN A 470 -10.20 -15.17 15.43
C GLN A 470 -10.96 -14.53 16.61
N ARG A 471 -10.24 -13.94 17.55
CA ARG A 471 -10.82 -13.29 18.73
C ARG A 471 -11.76 -12.14 18.35
N LEU A 472 -11.28 -11.22 17.50
CA LEU A 472 -12.06 -10.04 17.15
C LEU A 472 -13.17 -10.33 16.12
N ASN A 473 -12.95 -11.29 15.22
CA ASN A 473 -14.01 -11.72 14.31
C ASN A 473 -15.18 -12.36 15.08
N ALA A 474 -14.91 -13.08 16.17
CA ALA A 474 -15.96 -13.61 17.04
C ALA A 474 -16.77 -12.48 17.68
N THR A 475 -16.14 -11.43 18.18
CA THR A 475 -16.82 -10.24 18.71
C THR A 475 -17.65 -9.53 17.63
N TYR A 476 -17.08 -9.36 16.42
CA TYR A 476 -17.77 -8.73 15.29
C TYR A 476 -19.02 -9.50 14.88
N LYS A 477 -18.93 -10.83 14.83
CA LYS A 477 -20.11 -11.70 14.59
C LYS A 477 -21.13 -11.59 15.71
N ALA A 478 -20.70 -11.55 16.97
CA ALA A 478 -21.59 -11.41 18.13
C ALA A 478 -22.32 -10.04 18.15
N ALA A 479 -21.71 -9.00 17.57
CA ALA A 479 -22.33 -7.69 17.35
C ALA A 479 -23.39 -7.69 16.24
N GLY A 480 -23.63 -8.82 15.55
CA GLY A 480 -24.70 -8.99 14.57
C GLY A 480 -24.29 -8.91 13.10
N HIS A 481 -22.99 -8.79 12.81
CA HIS A 481 -22.49 -8.74 11.43
C HIS A 481 -22.50 -10.11 10.76
N THR A 482 -22.91 -10.16 9.49
CA THR A 482 -22.94 -11.41 8.71
C THR A 482 -21.64 -11.66 7.95
N ASP A 483 -20.93 -10.61 7.56
CA ASP A 483 -19.60 -10.66 6.96
C ASP A 483 -18.49 -10.83 8.03
N ASN A 484 -17.29 -11.17 7.62
CA ASN A 484 -16.14 -11.22 8.49
C ASN A 484 -15.58 -9.81 8.69
N ILE A 485 -14.99 -9.56 9.89
CA ILE A 485 -14.28 -8.32 10.16
C ILE A 485 -13.10 -8.16 9.17
N PHE A 486 -12.91 -6.96 8.65
CA PHE A 486 -11.78 -6.68 7.78
C PHE A 486 -10.55 -6.31 8.62
N MET A 487 -9.42 -6.99 8.37
CA MET A 487 -8.13 -6.63 8.96
C MET A 487 -7.05 -6.64 7.89
N VAL A 488 -6.33 -5.53 7.76
CA VAL A 488 -5.17 -5.41 6.89
C VAL A 488 -3.91 -5.17 7.71
N GLY A 489 -2.91 -6.02 7.54
CA GLY A 489 -1.62 -5.92 8.23
C GLY A 489 -0.60 -5.12 7.41
N GLU A 490 0.17 -4.28 8.10
CA GLU A 490 1.36 -3.69 7.52
C GLU A 490 2.55 -4.64 7.68
N ALA A 491 2.72 -5.51 6.69
CA ALA A 491 3.90 -6.36 6.57
C ALA A 491 4.86 -5.74 5.55
N TRP A 492 5.59 -4.69 5.94
CA TRP A 492 6.44 -3.92 5.03
C TRP A 492 7.68 -4.70 4.59
N GLU A 493 7.45 -5.59 3.66
CA GLU A 493 8.45 -6.44 3.02
C GLU A 493 8.03 -6.71 1.57
N GLY A 494 8.93 -7.22 0.74
CA GLY A 494 8.57 -7.65 -0.61
C GLY A 494 7.59 -8.84 -0.58
N HIS A 495 6.85 -9.02 -1.67
CA HIS A 495 5.78 -10.00 -1.85
C HIS A 495 6.09 -11.41 -1.28
N ASN A 496 7.32 -11.92 -1.46
CA ASN A 496 7.68 -13.27 -1.00
C ASN A 496 7.67 -13.44 0.53
N THR A 497 7.87 -12.37 1.28
CA THR A 497 7.76 -12.36 2.74
C THR A 497 6.34 -12.00 3.15
N GLU A 498 5.78 -10.92 2.58
CA GLU A 498 4.46 -10.39 2.88
C GLU A 498 3.36 -11.46 2.75
N LYS A 499 3.30 -12.18 1.62
CA LYS A 499 2.28 -13.22 1.37
C LYS A 499 2.15 -14.26 2.47
N GLN A 500 3.22 -14.51 3.23
CA GLN A 500 3.20 -15.50 4.30
C GLN A 500 2.31 -15.06 5.48
N TYR A 501 2.08 -13.75 5.64
CA TYR A 501 1.23 -13.19 6.71
C TYR A 501 -0.27 -13.44 6.50
N TYR A 502 -0.68 -13.81 5.29
CA TYR A 502 -2.05 -14.25 5.02
C TYR A 502 -2.47 -15.52 5.76
N LYS A 503 -1.54 -16.29 6.31
CA LYS A 503 -1.87 -17.39 7.24
C LYS A 503 -2.48 -16.88 8.54
N GLY A 504 -2.20 -15.65 8.93
CA GLY A 504 -2.72 -15.03 10.15
C GLY A 504 -3.83 -14.01 9.89
N LEU A 505 -3.86 -13.37 8.72
CA LEU A 505 -4.79 -12.29 8.39
C LEU A 505 -5.50 -12.56 7.06
N THR A 506 -6.64 -11.89 6.86
CA THR A 506 -7.36 -11.91 5.57
C THR A 506 -6.76 -10.98 4.54
N SER A 507 -5.96 -9.98 4.97
CA SER A 507 -5.32 -9.02 4.06
C SER A 507 -4.02 -8.48 4.63
N CYS A 508 -3.08 -8.20 3.73
CA CYS A 508 -1.89 -7.36 3.96
C CYS A 508 -1.75 -6.37 2.82
N PHE A 509 -0.99 -5.29 3.04
CA PHE A 509 -0.63 -4.36 1.97
C PHE A 509 0.39 -4.99 1.04
N GLU A 510 0.07 -5.05 -0.26
CA GLU A 510 0.97 -5.55 -1.31
C GLU A 510 1.93 -4.42 -1.75
N PHE A 511 3.11 -4.38 -1.15
CA PHE A 511 4.10 -3.34 -1.37
C PHE A 511 4.74 -3.38 -2.78
N ASP A 512 4.78 -4.55 -3.43
CA ASP A 512 5.34 -4.70 -4.77
C ASP A 512 4.34 -4.28 -5.88
N TYR A 513 3.08 -3.97 -5.53
CA TYR A 513 2.06 -3.56 -6.49
C TYR A 513 2.43 -2.28 -7.23
N PHE A 514 2.85 -1.24 -6.52
CA PHE A 514 3.18 0.05 -7.14
C PHE A 514 4.40 -0.05 -8.07
N ASP A 515 5.33 -0.93 -7.77
CA ASP A 515 6.46 -1.23 -8.66
C ASP A 515 6.00 -1.92 -9.95
N ALA A 516 5.04 -2.86 -9.86
CA ALA A 516 4.46 -3.48 -11.05
C ALA A 516 3.70 -2.47 -11.92
N LEU A 517 2.92 -1.58 -11.31
CA LEU A 517 2.21 -0.49 -11.97
C LEU A 517 3.20 0.49 -12.63
N THR A 518 4.22 0.92 -11.91
CA THR A 518 5.23 1.86 -12.40
C THR A 518 6.02 1.29 -13.58
N ARG A 519 6.38 0.00 -13.54
CA ARG A 519 6.98 -0.69 -14.69
C ARG A 519 6.08 -0.63 -15.91
N ALA A 520 4.78 -0.88 -15.74
CA ALA A 520 3.81 -0.82 -16.84
C ALA A 520 3.73 0.59 -17.42
N LEU A 521 3.62 1.63 -16.58
CA LEU A 521 3.57 3.04 -16.99
C LEU A 521 4.87 3.56 -17.65
N ASN A 522 5.96 2.83 -17.50
CA ASN A 522 7.25 3.14 -18.13
C ASN A 522 7.56 2.26 -19.37
N GLY A 523 6.55 1.66 -19.98
CA GLY A 523 6.69 0.94 -21.25
C GLY A 523 7.01 -0.55 -21.12
N ASN A 524 6.72 -1.16 -19.98
CA ASN A 524 6.82 -2.62 -19.76
C ASN A 524 5.49 -3.17 -19.20
N ALA A 525 4.41 -2.93 -19.95
CA ALA A 525 3.05 -3.28 -19.54
C ALA A 525 2.73 -4.77 -19.74
N SER A 526 3.48 -5.50 -20.59
CA SER A 526 3.20 -6.91 -20.91
C SER A 526 3.13 -7.84 -19.72
N GLY A 527 3.91 -7.55 -18.66
CA GLY A 527 3.98 -8.33 -17.42
C GLY A 527 2.97 -7.96 -16.35
N TYR A 528 2.21 -6.86 -16.52
CA TYR A 528 1.36 -6.33 -15.44
C TYR A 528 0.27 -7.30 -15.00
N VAL A 529 -0.48 -7.87 -15.94
CA VAL A 529 -1.55 -8.85 -15.64
C VAL A 529 -1.00 -10.08 -14.92
N SER A 530 0.16 -10.59 -15.35
CA SER A 530 0.79 -11.73 -14.70
C SER A 530 1.26 -11.43 -13.28
N ALA A 531 1.78 -10.22 -13.04
CA ALA A 531 2.19 -9.79 -11.70
C ALA A 531 0.98 -9.73 -10.74
N VAL A 532 -0.09 -9.04 -11.15
CA VAL A 532 -1.31 -8.93 -10.33
C VAL A 532 -1.93 -10.30 -10.04
N ASN A 533 -2.06 -11.15 -11.05
CA ASN A 533 -2.57 -12.52 -10.86
C ASN A 533 -1.65 -13.35 -9.96
N GLY A 534 -0.34 -13.14 -10.04
CA GLY A 534 0.64 -13.76 -9.15
C GLY A 534 0.37 -13.40 -7.70
N PHE A 535 0.21 -12.12 -7.38
CA PHE A 535 -0.12 -11.64 -6.03
C PHE A 535 -1.40 -12.30 -5.52
N ILE A 536 -2.50 -12.21 -6.27
CA ILE A 536 -3.80 -12.77 -5.87
C ILE A 536 -3.73 -14.29 -5.69
N SER A 537 -3.08 -15.00 -6.61
CA SER A 537 -2.93 -16.46 -6.55
C SER A 537 -2.11 -16.90 -5.33
N ASP A 538 -1.02 -16.20 -5.05
CA ASP A 538 -0.15 -16.52 -3.92
C ASP A 538 -0.84 -16.24 -2.58
N HIS A 539 -1.59 -15.14 -2.47
CA HIS A 539 -2.38 -14.81 -1.28
C HIS A 539 -3.49 -15.84 -1.05
N THR A 540 -4.26 -16.18 -2.09
CA THR A 540 -5.34 -17.18 -1.98
C THR A 540 -4.82 -18.59 -1.72
N ALA A 541 -3.59 -18.91 -2.14
CA ALA A 541 -2.93 -20.16 -1.78
C ALA A 541 -2.57 -20.25 -0.28
N GLN A 542 -2.35 -19.12 0.39
CA GLN A 542 -2.13 -19.10 1.84
C GLN A 542 -3.45 -19.15 2.62
N ARG A 543 -4.50 -18.47 2.09
CA ARG A 543 -5.80 -18.33 2.74
C ARG A 543 -6.89 -18.14 1.70
N ALA A 544 -7.92 -18.97 1.69
CA ALA A 544 -8.94 -19.00 0.64
C ALA A 544 -9.79 -17.70 0.56
N ASP A 545 -10.00 -17.01 1.68
CA ASP A 545 -10.70 -15.73 1.78
C ASP A 545 -9.76 -14.50 1.79
N ALA A 546 -8.55 -14.66 1.24
CA ALA A 546 -7.57 -13.59 1.13
C ALA A 546 -8.05 -12.46 0.22
N VAL A 547 -7.80 -11.23 0.66
CA VAL A 547 -8.06 -10.00 -0.10
C VAL A 547 -6.75 -9.26 -0.33
N THR A 548 -6.32 -9.14 -1.57
CA THR A 548 -5.12 -8.38 -1.92
C THR A 548 -5.38 -6.88 -1.78
N SER A 549 -4.72 -6.21 -0.84
CA SER A 549 -4.81 -4.76 -0.66
C SER A 549 -3.73 -4.06 -1.47
N ILE A 550 -4.16 -3.35 -2.52
CA ILE A 550 -3.27 -2.63 -3.45
C ILE A 550 -3.27 -1.13 -3.15
N PHE A 551 -2.13 -0.48 -3.32
CA PHE A 551 -1.98 0.95 -3.09
C PHE A 551 -0.78 1.51 -3.86
N MET A 552 -0.71 2.82 -4.04
CA MET A 552 0.43 3.48 -4.72
C MET A 552 1.36 4.16 -3.74
N SER A 553 0.84 4.71 -2.65
CA SER A 553 1.62 5.31 -1.58
C SER A 553 0.83 5.33 -0.28
N ASN A 554 1.52 5.60 0.82
CA ASN A 554 0.92 5.81 2.14
C ASN A 554 1.65 6.94 2.89
N HIS A 555 1.32 7.12 4.15
CA HIS A 555 1.87 8.18 5.01
C HIS A 555 3.34 7.98 5.42
N ASP A 556 3.96 6.84 5.06
CA ASP A 556 5.34 6.45 5.38
C ASP A 556 6.24 6.31 4.15
N GLN A 557 5.71 6.53 2.95
CA GLN A 557 6.44 6.42 1.69
C GLN A 557 6.48 7.75 0.95
N HIS A 558 7.34 7.84 -0.08
CA HIS A 558 7.23 8.92 -1.07
C HIS A 558 5.83 8.90 -1.66
N ARG A 559 5.25 10.08 -1.87
CA ARG A 559 3.94 10.17 -2.52
C ARG A 559 3.99 9.64 -3.96
N ALA A 560 2.90 9.03 -4.42
CA ALA A 560 2.80 8.44 -5.75
C ALA A 560 3.16 9.44 -6.87
N ALA A 561 2.67 10.68 -6.81
CA ALA A 561 2.99 11.72 -7.79
C ALA A 561 4.50 12.02 -7.86
N GLU A 562 5.22 12.00 -6.72
CA GLU A 562 6.68 12.15 -6.70
C GLU A 562 7.37 11.03 -7.46
N SER A 563 6.99 9.79 -7.22
CA SER A 563 7.54 8.60 -7.87
C SER A 563 7.20 8.52 -9.36
N LEU A 564 6.05 9.09 -9.77
CA LEU A 564 5.63 9.22 -11.18
C LEU A 564 6.26 10.43 -11.89
N GLY A 565 7.14 11.16 -11.21
CA GLY A 565 7.88 12.30 -11.74
C GLY A 565 7.03 13.56 -11.89
N ARG A 566 5.95 13.68 -11.10
CA ARG A 566 5.00 14.81 -11.07
C ARG A 566 4.38 15.04 -12.45
N LYS A 567 4.02 13.95 -13.16
CA LYS A 567 3.44 14.00 -14.49
C LYS A 567 1.95 13.68 -14.40
N LEU A 568 1.12 14.69 -14.45
CA LEU A 568 -0.34 14.61 -14.30
C LEU A 568 -0.98 13.50 -15.17
N GLU A 569 -0.55 13.36 -16.43
CA GLU A 569 -1.12 12.34 -17.33
C GLU A 569 -0.76 10.91 -16.90
N LYS A 570 0.42 10.72 -16.27
CA LYS A 570 0.77 9.42 -15.67
C LYS A 570 0.01 9.16 -14.38
N GLU A 571 -0.23 10.20 -13.58
CA GLU A 571 -1.01 10.10 -12.34
C GLU A 571 -2.46 9.70 -12.64
N LYS A 572 -3.08 10.36 -13.65
CA LYS A 572 -4.41 9.99 -14.14
C LYS A 572 -4.47 8.54 -14.65
N GLN A 573 -3.47 8.13 -15.41
CA GLN A 573 -3.42 6.77 -15.92
C GLN A 573 -3.17 5.75 -14.81
N ALA A 574 -2.32 6.05 -13.83
CA ALA A 574 -2.08 5.21 -12.66
C ALA A 574 -3.38 4.98 -11.87
N ALA A 575 -4.16 6.06 -11.64
CA ALA A 575 -5.47 5.98 -11.00
C ALA A 575 -6.43 5.07 -11.79
N ALA A 576 -6.52 5.26 -13.11
CA ALA A 576 -7.37 4.43 -13.97
C ALA A 576 -6.95 2.96 -13.96
N MET A 577 -5.66 2.66 -13.99
CA MET A 577 -5.13 1.29 -13.90
C MET A 577 -5.42 0.67 -12.54
N MET A 578 -5.13 1.36 -11.42
CA MET A 578 -5.40 0.85 -10.08
C MET A 578 -6.88 0.56 -9.88
N LEU A 579 -7.76 1.46 -10.30
CA LEU A 579 -9.21 1.33 -10.11
C LEU A 579 -9.87 0.33 -11.08
N THR A 580 -9.16 -0.19 -12.08
CA THR A 580 -9.60 -1.30 -12.95
C THR A 580 -8.90 -2.62 -12.65
N THR A 581 -8.02 -2.64 -11.67
CA THR A 581 -7.32 -3.84 -11.18
C THR A 581 -8.14 -4.51 -10.07
N PRO A 582 -8.25 -5.85 -10.04
CA PRO A 582 -8.94 -6.57 -8.97
C PRO A 582 -8.20 -6.43 -7.62
N GLY A 583 -8.92 -6.64 -6.52
CA GLY A 583 -8.44 -6.47 -5.16
C GLY A 583 -9.06 -5.26 -4.47
N LYS A 584 -8.48 -4.83 -3.34
CA LYS A 584 -8.96 -3.70 -2.54
C LYS A 584 -8.00 -2.52 -2.66
N PRO A 585 -8.31 -1.51 -3.48
CA PRO A 585 -7.47 -0.33 -3.62
C PRO A 585 -7.57 0.58 -2.40
N PHE A 586 -6.39 1.09 -1.97
CA PHE A 586 -6.27 2.13 -0.96
C PHE A 586 -5.78 3.42 -1.63
N ILE A 587 -6.56 4.48 -1.47
CA ILE A 587 -6.23 5.83 -1.94
C ILE A 587 -5.73 6.62 -0.73
N TYR A 588 -4.51 7.13 -0.79
CA TYR A 588 -3.96 7.94 0.28
C TYR A 588 -4.39 9.41 0.15
N GLN A 589 -4.81 10.04 1.23
CA GLN A 589 -5.28 11.44 1.27
C GLN A 589 -4.37 12.38 0.47
N GLY A 590 -4.98 13.12 -0.48
CA GLY A 590 -4.27 14.05 -1.37
C GLY A 590 -3.64 13.40 -2.60
N GLU A 591 -3.65 12.08 -2.73
CA GLU A 591 -3.23 11.37 -3.94
C GLU A 591 -4.14 11.74 -5.12
N GLU A 592 -5.44 11.83 -4.88
CA GLU A 592 -6.46 12.27 -5.84
C GLU A 592 -6.34 13.74 -6.24
N LEU A 593 -5.56 14.53 -5.49
CA LEU A 593 -5.26 15.92 -5.78
C LEU A 593 -3.89 16.13 -6.45
N GLY A 594 -3.10 15.04 -6.62
CA GLY A 594 -1.76 15.10 -7.17
C GLY A 594 -0.72 15.64 -6.17
N TYR A 595 -0.94 15.45 -4.88
CA TYR A 595 0.03 15.82 -3.85
C TYR A 595 1.32 15.03 -4.04
N TYR A 596 2.44 15.74 -4.02
CA TYR A 596 3.78 15.17 -4.08
C TYR A 596 4.55 15.43 -2.78
N GLY A 597 5.61 14.71 -2.55
CA GLY A 597 6.47 14.85 -1.38
C GLY A 597 7.42 13.69 -1.23
N LYS A 598 8.61 13.99 -0.65
CA LYS A 598 9.64 12.99 -0.36
C LYS A 598 9.72 12.74 1.14
N LYS A 599 9.73 11.50 1.52
CA LYS A 599 9.94 11.03 2.90
C LYS A 599 11.32 11.45 3.44
N ASP A 600 12.32 11.59 2.57
CA ASP A 600 13.69 11.96 2.95
C ASP A 600 13.78 13.32 3.69
N GLY A 601 12.80 14.20 3.49
CA GLY A 601 12.71 15.49 4.19
C GLY A 601 12.08 15.40 5.59
N GLY A 602 11.50 14.27 5.92
CA GLY A 602 10.72 14.03 7.13
C GLY A 602 9.30 13.57 6.83
N ASP A 603 8.65 12.96 7.79
CA ASP A 603 7.30 12.41 7.67
C ASP A 603 6.26 13.47 7.30
N GLU A 604 6.40 14.66 7.84
CA GLU A 604 5.46 15.75 7.64
C GLU A 604 5.32 16.15 6.16
N TYR A 605 6.40 15.99 5.36
CA TYR A 605 6.38 16.34 3.92
C TYR A 605 5.55 15.38 3.06
N VAL A 606 5.25 14.19 3.57
CA VAL A 606 4.34 13.25 2.92
C VAL A 606 2.97 13.20 3.58
N ARG A 607 2.76 13.90 4.72
CA ARG A 607 1.52 13.95 5.51
C ARG A 607 0.78 15.28 5.39
N THR A 608 0.93 15.94 4.26
CA THR A 608 0.37 17.27 3.96
C THR A 608 -1.14 17.32 4.16
N PRO A 609 -1.68 18.39 4.82
CA PRO A 609 -3.10 18.59 5.03
C PRO A 609 -3.87 18.76 3.71
N ILE A 610 -5.14 18.40 3.71
CA ILE A 610 -6.03 18.66 2.56
C ILE A 610 -6.36 20.15 2.48
N LEU A 611 -6.17 20.72 1.30
CA LEU A 611 -6.59 22.07 0.97
C LEU A 611 -8.00 22.02 0.38
N TRP A 612 -9.01 22.38 1.19
CA TRP A 612 -10.40 22.24 0.81
C TRP A 612 -10.87 23.31 -0.16
N ASP A 613 -10.51 24.55 0.06
CA ASP A 613 -10.90 25.71 -0.77
C ASP A 613 -9.72 26.54 -1.21
N LYS A 614 -9.97 27.46 -2.15
CA LYS A 614 -8.93 28.33 -2.74
C LYS A 614 -8.37 29.37 -1.76
N ALA A 615 -9.10 29.70 -0.70
CA ALA A 615 -8.70 30.67 0.31
C ALA A 615 -8.03 30.01 1.51
N GLY A 616 -8.37 28.75 1.80
CA GLY A 616 -7.93 28.03 2.99
C GLY A 616 -6.55 27.41 2.85
N MET A 617 -5.50 28.17 3.14
CA MET A 617 -4.13 27.67 3.16
C MET A 617 -3.68 27.11 4.51
N ASP A 618 -4.47 27.28 5.57
CA ASP A 618 -4.10 26.93 6.94
C ASP A 618 -4.89 25.76 7.52
N CYS A 619 -5.50 24.93 6.66
CA CYS A 619 -6.25 23.79 7.11
C CYS A 619 -5.35 22.78 7.85
N ALA A 620 -5.73 22.40 9.06
CA ALA A 620 -5.13 21.35 9.87
C ALA A 620 -3.58 21.28 9.89
N LYS A 621 -2.88 22.42 9.74
CA LYS A 621 -1.41 22.47 9.67
C LYS A 621 -0.72 22.17 10.97
N LYS A 622 -1.32 22.53 12.11
CA LYS A 622 -0.76 22.22 13.42
C LYS A 622 -0.73 20.72 13.68
N GLY A 623 -1.65 19.97 13.09
CA GLY A 623 -1.69 18.54 13.15
C GLY A 623 -0.46 17.84 12.57
N VAL A 624 0.37 18.55 11.79
CA VAL A 624 1.67 18.10 11.26
C VAL A 624 2.82 19.02 11.71
N ASN A 625 2.74 19.57 12.90
CA ASN A 625 3.77 20.44 13.49
C ASN A 625 4.09 21.71 12.64
N ASN A 626 3.16 22.16 11.82
CA ASN A 626 3.35 23.22 10.81
C ASN A 626 4.50 22.99 9.81
N LYS A 627 4.98 21.74 9.68
CA LYS A 627 6.07 21.34 8.78
C LYS A 627 5.52 20.80 7.47
N VAL A 628 4.90 21.64 6.67
CA VAL A 628 4.35 21.25 5.36
C VAL A 628 5.04 22.00 4.25
N ASP A 629 5.15 21.38 3.07
CA ASP A 629 5.61 22.06 1.87
C ASP A 629 4.52 23.00 1.36
N ASN A 630 4.58 24.25 1.77
CA ASN A 630 3.62 25.28 1.34
C ASN A 630 3.68 25.59 -0.16
N THR A 631 4.78 25.24 -0.85
CA THR A 631 4.91 25.52 -2.30
C THR A 631 3.94 24.66 -3.12
N MET A 632 3.57 23.49 -2.62
CA MET A 632 2.57 22.63 -3.23
C MET A 632 1.14 23.13 -3.00
N LEU A 633 0.85 23.73 -1.85
CA LEU A 633 -0.50 24.13 -1.44
C LEU A 633 -0.92 25.45 -2.14
N THR A 634 -1.14 25.37 -3.44
CA THR A 634 -1.64 26.47 -4.27
C THR A 634 -3.16 26.36 -4.45
N SER A 635 -3.83 27.46 -4.75
CA SER A 635 -5.28 27.48 -4.96
C SER A 635 -5.75 26.50 -6.05
N SER A 636 -4.90 26.19 -7.02
CA SER A 636 -5.23 25.26 -8.12
C SER A 636 -5.24 23.78 -7.69
N ILE A 637 -4.60 23.43 -6.58
CA ILE A 637 -4.56 22.06 -6.06
C ILE A 637 -5.66 21.81 -5.02
N SER A 638 -6.47 22.81 -4.69
CA SER A 638 -7.58 22.65 -3.74
C SER A 638 -8.68 21.74 -4.29
N VAL A 639 -9.41 21.09 -3.38
CA VAL A 639 -10.59 20.29 -3.72
C VAL A 639 -11.60 21.13 -4.53
N GLU A 640 -11.91 22.35 -4.08
CA GLU A 640 -12.82 23.28 -4.78
C GLU A 640 -12.39 23.54 -6.24
N ALA A 641 -11.11 23.79 -6.46
CA ALA A 641 -10.60 24.07 -7.80
C ALA A 641 -10.65 22.84 -8.71
N GLN A 642 -10.25 21.69 -8.19
CA GLN A 642 -10.22 20.46 -8.99
C GLN A 642 -11.63 19.87 -9.20
N ASP A 643 -12.55 20.05 -8.27
CA ASP A 643 -13.93 19.61 -8.45
C ASP A 643 -14.63 20.38 -9.59
N ALA A 644 -14.31 21.64 -9.75
CA ALA A 644 -14.80 22.49 -10.84
C ALA A 644 -14.19 22.19 -12.21
N ASP A 645 -13.05 21.51 -12.29
CA ASP A 645 -12.38 21.12 -13.55
C ASP A 645 -12.66 19.65 -13.89
N ALA A 646 -13.52 19.44 -14.90
CA ALA A 646 -13.88 18.09 -15.37
C ALA A 646 -12.68 17.23 -15.80
N ASN A 647 -11.53 17.84 -16.12
CA ASN A 647 -10.32 17.17 -16.52
C ASN A 647 -9.29 17.03 -15.38
N SER A 648 -9.63 17.43 -14.15
CA SER A 648 -8.74 17.32 -12.99
C SER A 648 -8.43 15.87 -12.64
N LEU A 649 -7.37 15.66 -11.87
CA LEU A 649 -7.05 14.35 -11.32
C LEU A 649 -8.15 13.86 -10.37
N LEU A 650 -8.70 14.74 -9.54
CA LEU A 650 -9.82 14.45 -8.65
C LEU A 650 -11.03 13.86 -9.42
N ASN A 651 -11.40 14.49 -10.53
CA ASN A 651 -12.53 14.01 -11.33
C ASN A 651 -12.22 12.69 -12.07
N VAL A 652 -10.95 12.41 -12.37
CA VAL A 652 -10.53 11.08 -12.84
C VAL A 652 -10.78 10.05 -11.74
N TYR A 653 -10.30 10.27 -10.50
CA TYR A 653 -10.55 9.36 -9.37
C TYR A 653 -12.06 9.12 -9.16
N LYS A 654 -12.86 10.19 -9.10
CA LYS A 654 -14.32 10.10 -8.96
C LYS A 654 -14.96 9.23 -10.07
N THR A 655 -14.56 9.48 -11.33
CA THR A 655 -15.10 8.77 -12.49
C THR A 655 -14.76 7.27 -12.44
N TRP A 656 -13.50 6.93 -12.19
CA TRP A 656 -13.06 5.53 -12.23
C TRP A 656 -13.47 4.74 -10.98
N SER A 657 -13.54 5.36 -9.81
CA SER A 657 -14.13 4.74 -8.62
C SER A 657 -15.64 4.49 -8.79
N ARG A 658 -16.36 5.45 -9.41
CA ARG A 658 -17.77 5.25 -9.75
C ARG A 658 -17.96 4.12 -10.76
N LEU A 659 -17.10 4.05 -11.79
CA LEU A 659 -17.11 2.95 -12.76
C LEU A 659 -16.95 1.59 -12.07
N ARG A 660 -16.02 1.51 -11.10
CA ARG A 660 -15.78 0.31 -10.29
C ARG A 660 -17.00 -0.06 -9.43
N ASN A 661 -17.77 0.91 -8.95
CA ASN A 661 -19.04 0.66 -8.24
C ASN A 661 -20.14 0.14 -9.18
N ILE A 662 -20.21 0.64 -10.42
CA ILE A 662 -21.19 0.20 -11.43
C ILE A 662 -20.88 -1.21 -11.92
N TYR A 663 -19.59 -1.53 -12.07
CA TYR A 663 -19.12 -2.80 -12.64
C TYR A 663 -18.30 -3.60 -11.61
N PRO A 664 -18.95 -4.38 -10.73
CA PRO A 664 -18.26 -5.16 -9.70
C PRO A 664 -17.22 -6.14 -10.27
N ALA A 665 -17.30 -6.52 -11.54
CA ALA A 665 -16.25 -7.29 -12.18
C ALA A 665 -14.88 -6.61 -12.12
N LEU A 666 -14.79 -5.27 -12.08
CA LEU A 666 -13.53 -4.55 -11.90
C LEU A 666 -12.93 -4.75 -10.49
N ALA A 667 -13.77 -5.02 -9.48
CA ALA A 667 -13.35 -5.20 -8.09
C ALA A 667 -13.06 -6.67 -7.75
N GLU A 668 -13.96 -7.57 -8.15
CA GLU A 668 -14.04 -8.96 -7.68
C GLU A 668 -13.86 -9.96 -8.80
N GLY A 669 -13.76 -9.49 -10.05
CA GLY A 669 -13.66 -10.35 -11.21
C GLY A 669 -12.32 -11.03 -11.36
N THR A 670 -12.31 -12.13 -12.11
CA THR A 670 -11.08 -12.79 -12.54
C THR A 670 -10.45 -11.98 -13.67
N MET A 671 -9.18 -11.64 -13.51
CA MET A 671 -8.37 -10.94 -14.50
C MET A 671 -7.65 -11.93 -15.42
N SER A 672 -7.76 -11.74 -16.74
CA SER A 672 -7.04 -12.55 -17.71
C SER A 672 -6.52 -11.70 -18.88
N VAL A 673 -5.37 -12.10 -19.44
CA VAL A 673 -4.74 -11.36 -20.56
C VAL A 673 -5.68 -11.29 -21.74
N ALA A 674 -5.83 -10.10 -22.33
CA ALA A 674 -6.57 -9.88 -23.57
C ALA A 674 -5.62 -9.74 -24.79
N PRO A 675 -6.11 -9.96 -26.01
CA PRO A 675 -5.37 -9.65 -27.24
C PRO A 675 -4.90 -8.19 -27.27
N GLY A 676 -3.75 -7.94 -27.86
CA GLY A 676 -3.13 -6.61 -27.90
C GLY A 676 -2.26 -6.27 -26.69
N ASN A 677 -2.28 -7.08 -25.62
CA ASN A 677 -1.38 -6.90 -24.49
C ASN A 677 0.08 -6.97 -24.93
N GLY A 678 0.89 -6.00 -24.53
CA GLY A 678 2.29 -5.86 -24.91
C GLY A 678 3.00 -4.76 -24.15
N ASN A 679 4.24 -4.43 -24.52
CA ASN A 679 5.05 -3.50 -23.75
C ASN A 679 4.43 -2.10 -23.54
N SER A 680 3.73 -1.59 -24.55
CA SER A 680 3.08 -0.26 -24.51
C SER A 680 1.59 -0.31 -24.25
N ILE A 681 1.01 -1.49 -24.23
CA ILE A 681 -0.43 -1.72 -24.03
C ILE A 681 -0.60 -2.73 -22.92
N ALA A 682 -1.31 -2.34 -21.87
CA ALA A 682 -1.83 -3.26 -20.89
C ALA A 682 -3.29 -3.59 -21.23
N ALA A 683 -3.58 -4.84 -21.57
CA ALA A 683 -4.92 -5.26 -21.97
C ALA A 683 -5.35 -6.54 -21.23
N TRP A 684 -6.56 -6.51 -20.66
CA TRP A 684 -7.10 -7.66 -19.94
C TRP A 684 -8.62 -7.71 -19.95
N TYR A 685 -9.14 -8.90 -19.74
CA TYR A 685 -10.55 -9.10 -19.41
C TYR A 685 -10.76 -9.13 -17.92
N MET A 686 -11.90 -8.56 -17.47
CA MET A 686 -12.44 -8.74 -16.11
C MET A 686 -13.76 -9.48 -16.24
N THR A 687 -13.90 -10.62 -15.54
CA THR A 687 -15.08 -11.47 -15.63
C THR A 687 -15.62 -11.80 -14.24
N ALA A 688 -16.89 -11.51 -14.00
CA ALA A 688 -17.63 -11.90 -12.80
C ALA A 688 -19.08 -12.28 -13.14
N GLY A 689 -19.46 -13.52 -12.92
CA GLY A 689 -20.76 -14.03 -13.33
C GLY A 689 -21.01 -13.86 -14.83
N SER A 690 -22.07 -13.15 -15.20
CA SER A 690 -22.39 -12.83 -16.59
C SER A 690 -21.73 -11.54 -17.09
N GLN A 691 -21.04 -10.79 -16.24
CA GLN A 691 -20.38 -9.53 -16.61
C GLN A 691 -18.97 -9.81 -17.14
N LYS A 692 -18.71 -9.34 -18.36
CA LYS A 692 -17.38 -9.38 -18.98
C LYS A 692 -17.02 -7.99 -19.48
N LEU A 693 -15.85 -7.52 -19.11
CA LEU A 693 -15.30 -6.22 -19.50
C LEU A 693 -13.94 -6.44 -20.17
N LEU A 694 -13.66 -5.64 -21.20
CA LEU A 694 -12.34 -5.53 -21.81
C LEU A 694 -11.73 -4.20 -21.40
N VAL A 695 -10.61 -4.25 -20.71
CA VAL A 695 -9.87 -3.09 -20.21
C VAL A 695 -8.58 -2.95 -21.02
N ILE A 696 -8.32 -1.76 -21.57
CA ILE A 696 -7.12 -1.49 -22.38
C ILE A 696 -6.53 -0.14 -21.98
N HIS A 697 -5.23 -0.11 -21.67
CA HIS A 697 -4.46 1.08 -21.35
C HIS A 697 -3.28 1.22 -22.32
N ASN A 698 -3.19 2.34 -23.02
CA ASN A 698 -1.99 2.73 -23.74
C ASN A 698 -1.04 3.48 -22.79
N THR A 699 0.03 2.83 -22.37
CA THR A 699 1.02 3.40 -21.46
C THR A 699 2.15 4.16 -22.15
N ALA A 700 2.10 4.25 -23.48
CA ALA A 700 3.07 5.02 -24.26
C ALA A 700 2.71 6.51 -24.34
N THR A 701 3.71 7.33 -24.57
CA THR A 701 3.57 8.78 -24.88
C THR A 701 3.19 9.07 -26.33
N THR A 702 2.87 8.03 -27.11
CA THR A 702 2.41 8.10 -28.52
C THR A 702 1.15 7.25 -28.68
N ALA A 703 0.34 7.58 -29.67
CA ALA A 703 -0.82 6.77 -30.02
C ALA A 703 -0.41 5.34 -30.39
N LYS A 704 -1.25 4.38 -30.01
CA LYS A 704 -1.08 2.95 -30.33
C LYS A 704 -2.37 2.37 -30.85
N THR A 705 -2.25 1.53 -31.87
CA THR A 705 -3.37 0.78 -32.46
C THR A 705 -3.27 -0.68 -32.08
N VAL A 706 -4.38 -1.25 -31.64
CA VAL A 706 -4.54 -2.67 -31.32
C VAL A 706 -5.77 -3.23 -32.03
N THR A 707 -5.72 -4.49 -32.43
CA THR A 707 -6.90 -5.17 -32.97
C THR A 707 -7.73 -5.73 -31.80
N VAL A 708 -9.01 -5.34 -31.75
CA VAL A 708 -9.98 -5.86 -30.78
C VAL A 708 -10.89 -6.87 -31.48
N GLN A 709 -10.90 -8.09 -30.98
CA GLN A 709 -11.64 -9.21 -31.60
C GLN A 709 -13.05 -9.37 -30.99
N ASP A 710 -13.37 -8.63 -29.99
CA ASP A 710 -14.65 -8.68 -29.26
C ASP A 710 -15.62 -7.61 -29.79
N ASN A 711 -16.91 -7.77 -29.45
CA ASN A 711 -17.90 -6.72 -29.72
C ASN A 711 -17.61 -5.51 -28.80
N THR A 712 -16.92 -4.52 -29.35
CA THR A 712 -16.52 -3.27 -28.66
C THR A 712 -17.47 -2.11 -28.96
N SER A 713 -18.73 -2.40 -29.24
CA SER A 713 -19.75 -1.37 -29.60
C SER A 713 -20.06 -0.40 -28.45
N ARG A 714 -19.73 -0.77 -27.19
CA ARG A 714 -20.07 0.04 -26.03
C ARG A 714 -18.87 0.23 -25.10
N ALA A 715 -18.22 1.38 -25.20
CA ALA A 715 -17.29 1.85 -24.19
C ALA A 715 -18.04 2.36 -22.95
N VAL A 716 -17.62 1.94 -21.76
CA VAL A 716 -18.21 2.35 -20.48
C VAL A 716 -17.28 3.22 -19.64
N GLY A 717 -15.99 3.23 -19.96
CA GLY A 717 -14.97 4.10 -19.36
C GLY A 717 -14.00 4.59 -20.42
N LEU A 718 -13.57 5.86 -20.32
CA LEU A 718 -12.57 6.45 -21.21
C LEU A 718 -11.77 7.50 -20.44
N LEU A 719 -10.44 7.39 -20.54
CA LEU A 719 -9.48 8.44 -20.19
C LEU A 719 -8.68 8.78 -21.44
N GLY A 720 -8.54 10.07 -21.76
CA GLY A 720 -7.86 10.53 -22.96
C GLY A 720 -8.71 10.35 -24.22
N THR A 721 -8.13 9.82 -25.32
CA THR A 721 -8.80 9.71 -26.60
C THR A 721 -8.69 8.29 -27.16
N ALA A 722 -9.76 7.87 -27.84
CA ALA A 722 -9.78 6.62 -28.58
C ALA A 722 -10.64 6.75 -29.87
N THR A 723 -10.22 6.07 -30.92
CA THR A 723 -10.99 5.91 -32.14
C THR A 723 -11.02 4.44 -32.54
N LEU A 724 -12.12 4.02 -33.13
CA LEU A 724 -12.31 2.67 -33.63
C LEU A 724 -12.57 2.73 -35.17
N ASP A 725 -11.78 1.97 -35.94
CA ASP A 725 -11.96 1.75 -37.34
C ASP A 725 -12.14 0.23 -37.54
N HIS A 726 -13.39 -0.22 -37.64
CA HIS A 726 -13.77 -1.64 -37.61
C HIS A 726 -13.28 -2.31 -36.29
N ASP A 727 -12.27 -3.16 -36.36
CA ASP A 727 -11.62 -3.83 -35.24
C ASP A 727 -10.30 -3.18 -34.82
N ALA A 728 -9.85 -2.13 -35.52
CA ALA A 728 -8.62 -1.39 -35.17
C ALA A 728 -8.91 -0.26 -34.21
N LEU A 729 -8.66 -0.51 -32.90
CA LEU A 729 -8.77 0.49 -31.88
C LEU A 729 -7.46 1.28 -31.77
N THR A 730 -7.54 2.60 -31.99
CA THR A 730 -6.41 3.52 -31.79
C THR A 730 -6.63 4.32 -30.50
N LEU A 731 -5.74 4.13 -29.54
CA LEU A 731 -5.70 4.87 -28.27
C LEU A 731 -4.66 5.98 -28.33
N GLY A 732 -5.03 7.19 -27.95
CA GLY A 732 -4.11 8.32 -27.79
C GLY A 732 -3.04 8.05 -26.72
N PRO A 733 -2.06 8.95 -26.54
CA PRO A 733 -1.04 8.83 -25.48
C PRO A 733 -1.69 8.77 -24.10
N ASN A 734 -1.19 7.89 -23.23
CA ASN A 734 -1.67 7.71 -21.85
C ASN A 734 -3.21 7.57 -21.74
N SER A 735 -3.82 6.97 -22.74
CA SER A 735 -5.29 6.79 -22.82
C SER A 735 -5.71 5.41 -22.31
N SER A 736 -6.91 5.34 -21.75
CA SER A 736 -7.48 4.11 -21.19
C SER A 736 -8.93 3.96 -21.64
N VAL A 737 -9.36 2.74 -21.94
CA VAL A 737 -10.75 2.45 -22.29
C VAL A 737 -11.23 1.16 -21.64
N VAL A 738 -12.49 1.14 -21.27
CA VAL A 738 -13.18 -0.06 -20.79
C VAL A 738 -14.40 -0.29 -21.68
N PHE A 739 -14.49 -1.48 -22.27
CA PHE A 739 -15.66 -1.93 -23.02
C PHE A 739 -16.46 -2.94 -22.22
N LYS A 740 -17.78 -2.84 -22.26
CA LYS A 740 -18.72 -3.85 -21.79
C LYS A 740 -19.01 -4.81 -22.94
N LEU A 741 -18.70 -6.10 -22.77
CA LEU A 741 -18.83 -7.14 -23.77
C LEU A 741 -20.14 -7.89 -23.65
#